data_4e94a147c729761d2b714e7dab562935
#
_entry.id   4e94a147c729761d2b714e7dab562935
#
_cell.length_a   1.000
_cell.length_b   1.000
_cell.length_c   1.000
_cell.angle_alpha   90.00
_cell.angle_beta   90.00
_cell.angle_gamma   90.00
#
_symmetry.space_group_name_H-M   'P 1'
#
loop_
_entity.id
_entity.type
_entity.pdbx_description
1 polymer ?
#
loop_
_entity_poly.entity_id
_entity_poly.type
_entity_poly.pdbx_seq_one_letter_code
_entity_poly.pdbx_strand_id
1 'polypeptide(L)'
;MPTPPLQPVPLARRLIAAGGRVHLAGIGGIGMAGLAFHLKARGLAVSGCDAAAGLNTAWLEAQGIPVTVGHDPAHAAGADWLIRSTAVPAGSPEVAAAAAAGKPVLRRGEVLPALLPESGSVVIAGTHGKTTTTTFLTRLLQASGRRPSFFVGGHMDDQGTMAGAGAPDLFITEGDESDGTLALYAPELAVVTNIEFDHMEHFADAAAFEACFITFMRQARRVIYCADDPRAARLASAIPGAAGYGFSPQAAFRAADPEDGADRIAYTLVRDGQPLGRVELPVPGRHNILNSLAVAAAGFALGLTFEQIQSAFAGFALPHRRFDRIIDRPDVLVVSDYAHHPSEIRTAIQSARRQGRRRILAVYQPHRYTRTLALGADFPPAFEGVDDLTLVPVYAASEEPLEGGTIWDLYHRFRESGSAPRLARTLREAWLDLRHRLEPGDLLLVMGAGDVEQIAAWAKADLAVTRTAGPRLWREPCEPLLAEPLPASLVRLNEPLGIKTTYRVGGEADAWVEAGSEDDLVALLSRANRAGVPVTVIGGGSNLLIPDTGLRGIALRLSAAAFATLRIEGTTVTVGPACPAARLADAAEKAGLTGLEWLEGIPGRLGGLLRMNAGAYDGDIGRCVAWMKVAEADGTVRRLAREELVFSYRQCPSLEKRIVLEAGLQLAKGDPALIRARREEIKGKRGWMKGMHSAGSVFKNPPDAFAGQLIEEAGWKGKALGGARVLERHANILVAEPGCRASDLLALLELIRDSVRRKTGVSLETEIQIPG
;
A
#
# COMPACT_ATOMS: atom_id res chain seq x y z
N MET A 1 -29.70 -36.04 30.09
CA MET A 1 -29.53 -35.30 28.79
C MET A 1 -28.38 -34.32 28.99
N PRO A 2 -27.37 -34.25 28.12
CA PRO A 2 -26.34 -33.23 28.22
C PRO A 2 -27.01 -31.88 28.05
N THR A 3 -26.73 -30.95 28.97
CA THR A 3 -27.20 -29.56 28.89
C THR A 3 -26.74 -28.99 27.52
N PRO A 4 -27.64 -28.37 26.71
CA PRO A 4 -27.24 -27.79 25.44
C PRO A 4 -26.11 -26.76 25.68
N PRO A 5 -25.12 -26.66 24.78
CA PRO A 5 -24.05 -25.70 24.94
C PRO A 5 -24.65 -24.29 25.12
N LEU A 6 -24.20 -23.59 26.14
CA LEU A 6 -24.66 -22.23 26.44
C LEU A 6 -24.40 -21.35 25.20
N GLN A 7 -25.40 -20.57 24.80
CA GLN A 7 -25.20 -19.54 23.77
C GLN A 7 -24.06 -18.61 24.20
N PRO A 8 -23.24 -18.07 23.28
CA PRO A 8 -22.01 -17.37 23.62
C PRO A 8 -22.20 -16.13 24.49
N VAL A 9 -23.24 -15.32 24.27
CA VAL A 9 -23.51 -14.11 25.04
C VAL A 9 -23.89 -14.40 26.50
N PRO A 10 -24.79 -15.34 26.83
CA PRO A 10 -25.03 -15.78 28.22
C PRO A 10 -23.80 -16.34 28.89
N LEU A 11 -22.95 -17.09 28.18
CA LEU A 11 -21.68 -17.58 28.72
C LEU A 11 -20.75 -16.41 29.08
N ALA A 12 -20.56 -15.45 28.17
CA ALA A 12 -19.74 -14.26 28.40
C ALA A 12 -20.24 -13.45 29.62
N ARG A 13 -21.55 -13.21 29.74
CA ARG A 13 -22.16 -12.54 30.94
C ARG A 13 -21.81 -13.26 32.23
N ARG A 14 -21.89 -14.58 32.25
CA ARG A 14 -21.54 -15.38 33.45
C ARG A 14 -20.04 -15.27 33.78
N LEU A 15 -19.16 -15.34 32.79
CA LEU A 15 -17.72 -15.19 33.00
C LEU A 15 -17.34 -13.80 33.47
N ILE A 16 -17.94 -12.76 32.95
CA ILE A 16 -17.75 -11.37 33.40
C ILE A 16 -18.24 -11.20 34.84
N ALA A 17 -19.41 -11.71 35.15
CA ALA A 17 -19.98 -11.61 36.52
C ALA A 17 -19.19 -12.42 37.55
N ALA A 18 -18.58 -13.55 37.14
CA ALA A 18 -17.72 -14.35 37.99
C ALA A 18 -16.38 -13.67 38.31
N GLY A 19 -15.97 -12.70 37.47
CA GLY A 19 -14.68 -12.04 37.59
C GLY A 19 -13.53 -12.95 37.13
N GLY A 20 -12.34 -12.73 37.73
CA GLY A 20 -11.16 -13.56 37.41
C GLY A 20 -10.23 -12.95 36.35
N ARG A 21 -9.43 -13.82 35.74
CA ARG A 21 -8.35 -13.45 34.81
C ARG A 21 -8.73 -13.77 33.38
N VAL A 22 -8.66 -12.80 32.50
CA VAL A 22 -8.93 -12.96 31.07
C VAL A 22 -7.69 -12.57 30.24
N HIS A 23 -7.37 -13.37 29.25
CA HIS A 23 -6.30 -13.07 28.31
C HIS A 23 -6.88 -12.81 26.91
N LEU A 24 -6.39 -11.75 26.23
CA LEU A 24 -6.85 -11.35 24.90
C LEU A 24 -5.73 -11.60 23.87
N ALA A 25 -5.94 -12.53 22.95
CA ALA A 25 -5.04 -12.77 21.81
C ALA A 25 -5.39 -11.84 20.66
N GLY A 26 -4.38 -11.07 20.18
CA GLY A 26 -4.56 -9.98 19.22
C GLY A 26 -5.12 -8.72 19.88
N ILE A 27 -4.63 -8.38 21.07
CA ILE A 27 -5.16 -7.29 21.92
C ILE A 27 -4.92 -5.90 21.31
N GLY A 28 -3.90 -5.75 20.43
CA GLY A 28 -3.57 -4.49 19.75
C GLY A 28 -4.56 -4.10 18.65
N GLY A 29 -5.45 -4.99 18.23
CA GLY A 29 -6.55 -4.63 17.35
C GLY A 29 -7.50 -3.64 18.04
N ILE A 30 -7.95 -2.58 17.34
CA ILE A 30 -8.75 -1.51 17.94
C ILE A 30 -10.00 -2.04 18.67
N GLY A 31 -10.70 -3.00 18.05
CA GLY A 31 -11.87 -3.66 18.66
C GLY A 31 -11.55 -4.47 19.90
N MET A 32 -10.36 -5.05 19.98
CA MET A 32 -9.91 -5.82 21.15
C MET A 32 -9.44 -4.91 22.27
N ALA A 33 -8.75 -3.81 21.94
CA ALA A 33 -8.25 -2.85 22.91
C ALA A 33 -9.39 -2.16 23.70
N GLY A 34 -10.43 -1.71 23.01
CA GLY A 34 -11.62 -1.15 23.67
C GLY A 34 -12.35 -2.17 24.52
N LEU A 35 -12.45 -3.43 24.07
CA LEU A 35 -13.02 -4.53 24.88
C LEU A 35 -12.20 -4.79 26.15
N ALA A 36 -10.87 -4.88 26.03
CA ALA A 36 -9.96 -5.08 27.14
C ALA A 36 -10.13 -4.00 28.23
N PHE A 37 -10.22 -2.72 27.80
CA PHE A 37 -10.46 -1.59 28.69
C PHE A 37 -11.78 -1.76 29.48
N HIS A 38 -12.86 -2.12 28.81
CA HIS A 38 -14.17 -2.28 29.48
C HIS A 38 -14.23 -3.50 30.39
N LEU A 39 -13.55 -4.58 30.09
CA LEU A 39 -13.44 -5.74 30.98
C LEU A 39 -12.65 -5.39 32.24
N LYS A 40 -11.55 -4.62 32.12
CA LYS A 40 -10.82 -4.10 33.27
C LYS A 40 -11.68 -3.14 34.11
N ALA A 41 -12.41 -2.23 33.47
CA ALA A 41 -13.33 -1.31 34.18
C ALA A 41 -14.43 -2.04 34.98
N ARG A 42 -14.73 -3.30 34.61
CA ARG A 42 -15.64 -4.19 35.36
C ARG A 42 -14.95 -5.05 36.41
N GLY A 43 -13.68 -4.81 36.69
CA GLY A 43 -12.93 -5.47 37.76
C GLY A 43 -12.24 -6.79 37.38
N LEU A 44 -12.20 -7.18 36.09
CA LEU A 44 -11.43 -8.34 35.68
C LEU A 44 -9.91 -8.02 35.63
N ALA A 45 -9.09 -9.01 35.95
CA ALA A 45 -7.65 -8.95 35.69
C ALA A 45 -7.39 -9.27 34.23
N VAL A 46 -7.11 -8.23 33.44
CA VAL A 46 -6.96 -8.31 31.97
C VAL A 46 -5.49 -8.32 31.61
N SER A 47 -5.12 -9.20 30.68
CA SER A 47 -3.82 -9.22 29.99
C SER A 47 -4.02 -9.56 28.51
N GLY A 48 -3.01 -9.38 27.69
CA GLY A 48 -3.09 -9.82 26.30
C GLY A 48 -1.75 -9.86 25.59
N CYS A 49 -1.79 -10.40 24.37
CA CYS A 49 -0.62 -10.44 23.47
C CYS A 49 -1.00 -9.98 22.06
N ASP A 50 0.00 -9.49 21.32
CA ASP A 50 -0.13 -9.12 19.92
C ASP A 50 1.16 -9.43 19.17
N ALA A 51 1.09 -9.61 17.86
CA ALA A 51 2.25 -9.86 17.02
C ALA A 51 3.26 -8.69 17.00
N ALA A 52 2.79 -7.46 17.19
CA ALA A 52 3.61 -6.26 17.16
C ALA A 52 3.13 -5.21 18.18
N ALA A 53 4.06 -4.39 18.65
CA ALA A 53 3.73 -3.18 19.41
C ALA A 53 3.19 -2.09 18.47
N GLY A 54 2.28 -1.25 18.97
CA GLY A 54 1.67 -0.16 18.23
C GLY A 54 0.95 0.83 19.13
N LEU A 55 0.25 1.79 18.53
CA LEU A 55 -0.46 2.85 19.27
C LEU A 55 -1.47 2.27 20.28
N ASN A 56 -2.23 1.26 19.88
CA ASN A 56 -3.23 0.63 20.73
C ASN A 56 -2.62 -0.14 21.91
N THR A 57 -1.50 -0.84 21.70
CA THR A 57 -0.81 -1.55 22.79
C THR A 57 -0.21 -0.56 23.80
N ALA A 58 0.39 0.53 23.30
CA ALA A 58 0.89 1.60 24.17
C ALA A 58 -0.24 2.28 24.97
N TRP A 59 -1.39 2.53 24.33
CA TRP A 59 -2.57 3.06 25.04
C TRP A 59 -3.06 2.11 26.14
N LEU A 60 -3.11 0.78 25.87
CA LEU A 60 -3.50 -0.23 26.87
C LEU A 60 -2.54 -0.29 28.06
N GLU A 61 -1.24 -0.23 27.79
CA GLU A 61 -0.22 -0.18 28.86
C GLU A 61 -0.37 1.07 29.72
N ALA A 62 -0.66 2.23 29.11
CA ALA A 62 -0.98 3.47 29.83
C ALA A 62 -2.27 3.34 30.67
N GLN A 63 -3.22 2.48 30.26
CA GLN A 63 -4.39 2.12 31.07
C GLN A 63 -4.07 1.04 32.12
N GLY A 64 -2.81 0.60 32.25
CA GLY A 64 -2.38 -0.43 33.19
C GLY A 64 -2.87 -1.84 32.82
N ILE A 65 -3.00 -2.15 31.53
CA ILE A 65 -3.28 -3.50 30.99
C ILE A 65 -1.98 -4.02 30.40
N PRO A 66 -1.38 -5.09 30.97
CA PRO A 66 -0.13 -5.65 30.47
C PRO A 66 -0.32 -6.28 29.07
N VAL A 67 0.57 -5.91 28.16
CA VAL A 67 0.60 -6.44 26.79
C VAL A 67 1.95 -7.10 26.53
N THR A 68 1.94 -8.32 25.95
CA THR A 68 3.14 -9.04 25.55
C THR A 68 3.23 -9.07 24.03
N VAL A 69 4.42 -8.75 23.47
CA VAL A 69 4.65 -8.86 22.03
C VAL A 69 5.06 -10.29 21.70
N GLY A 70 4.46 -10.85 20.64
CA GLY A 70 4.62 -12.25 20.23
C GLY A 70 3.51 -13.16 20.73
N HIS A 71 3.52 -14.40 20.26
CA HIS A 71 2.55 -15.44 20.57
C HIS A 71 3.22 -16.64 21.23
N ASP A 72 2.78 -17.02 22.44
CA ASP A 72 3.34 -18.15 23.20
C ASP A 72 2.21 -18.84 24.01
N PRO A 73 2.16 -20.20 24.05
CA PRO A 73 1.18 -20.94 24.85
C PRO A 73 1.16 -20.51 26.33
N ALA A 74 2.30 -20.07 26.89
CA ALA A 74 2.43 -19.66 28.27
C ALA A 74 1.61 -18.41 28.59
N HIS A 75 1.30 -17.56 27.62
CA HIS A 75 0.49 -16.37 27.82
C HIS A 75 -0.92 -16.70 28.35
N ALA A 76 -1.51 -17.81 27.89
CA ALA A 76 -2.82 -18.27 28.33
C ALA A 76 -2.82 -19.05 29.66
N ALA A 77 -1.66 -19.44 30.18
CA ALA A 77 -1.55 -20.35 31.33
C ALA A 77 -2.24 -19.82 32.58
N GLY A 78 -2.05 -18.53 32.87
CA GLY A 78 -2.64 -17.85 34.03
C GLY A 78 -4.09 -17.38 33.89
N ALA A 79 -4.68 -17.45 32.70
CA ALA A 79 -6.03 -16.98 32.45
C ALA A 79 -7.09 -18.02 32.80
N ASP A 80 -8.27 -17.60 33.24
CA ASP A 80 -9.42 -18.47 33.49
C ASP A 80 -10.22 -18.70 32.19
N TRP A 81 -10.20 -17.73 31.29
CA TRP A 81 -10.76 -17.81 29.94
C TRP A 81 -10.02 -16.89 28.98
N LEU A 82 -10.24 -17.06 27.67
CA LEU A 82 -9.54 -16.36 26.62
C LEU A 82 -10.53 -15.72 25.63
N ILE A 83 -10.14 -14.54 25.11
CA ILE A 83 -10.83 -13.90 24.00
C ILE A 83 -9.85 -13.78 22.83
N ARG A 84 -10.29 -14.16 21.63
CA ARG A 84 -9.47 -14.01 20.42
C ARG A 84 -10.05 -12.99 19.46
N SER A 85 -9.16 -12.24 18.80
CA SER A 85 -9.48 -11.48 17.60
C SER A 85 -9.83 -12.44 16.44
N THR A 86 -10.66 -11.97 15.51
CA THR A 86 -10.92 -12.71 14.25
C THR A 86 -9.66 -12.83 13.39
N ALA A 87 -8.70 -11.90 13.52
CA ALA A 87 -7.41 -11.95 12.87
C ALA A 87 -6.45 -13.01 13.44
N VAL A 88 -6.72 -13.54 14.65
CA VAL A 88 -5.93 -14.60 15.28
C VAL A 88 -6.52 -15.96 14.94
N PRO A 89 -5.81 -16.85 14.23
CA PRO A 89 -6.31 -18.18 13.89
C PRO A 89 -6.67 -19.03 15.12
N ALA A 90 -7.64 -19.94 14.96
CA ALA A 90 -8.02 -20.86 16.03
C ALA A 90 -6.89 -21.80 16.48
N GLY A 91 -5.90 -22.04 15.61
CA GLY A 91 -4.70 -22.85 15.90
C GLY A 91 -3.53 -22.05 16.45
N SER A 92 -3.67 -20.76 16.78
CA SER A 92 -2.59 -19.98 17.40
C SER A 92 -2.20 -20.56 18.76
N PRO A 93 -0.93 -20.39 19.19
CA PRO A 93 -0.39 -21.07 20.38
C PRO A 93 -1.24 -20.88 21.65
N GLU A 94 -1.68 -19.68 21.96
CA GLU A 94 -2.48 -19.34 23.14
C GLU A 94 -3.87 -19.95 23.08
N VAL A 95 -4.51 -19.85 21.89
CA VAL A 95 -5.87 -20.36 21.67
C VAL A 95 -5.88 -21.88 21.78
N ALA A 96 -4.93 -22.54 21.15
CA ALA A 96 -4.78 -24.00 21.22
C ALA A 96 -4.49 -24.47 22.66
N ALA A 97 -3.62 -23.78 23.38
CA ALA A 97 -3.30 -24.10 24.79
C ALA A 97 -4.51 -23.92 25.70
N ALA A 98 -5.27 -22.83 25.55
CA ALA A 98 -6.49 -22.60 26.33
C ALA A 98 -7.55 -23.68 26.06
N ALA A 99 -7.77 -24.01 24.78
CA ALA A 99 -8.73 -25.04 24.39
C ALA A 99 -8.32 -26.44 24.93
N ALA A 100 -7.03 -26.80 24.83
CA ALA A 100 -6.51 -28.06 25.38
C ALA A 100 -6.65 -28.16 26.91
N ALA A 101 -6.58 -27.00 27.60
CA ALA A 101 -6.81 -26.90 29.06
C ALA A 101 -8.31 -26.85 29.44
N GLY A 102 -9.23 -26.98 28.48
CA GLY A 102 -10.68 -26.92 28.71
C GLY A 102 -11.19 -25.54 29.12
N LYS A 103 -10.41 -24.46 28.88
CA LYS A 103 -10.82 -23.11 29.19
C LYS A 103 -11.75 -22.56 28.10
N PRO A 104 -12.76 -21.72 28.47
CA PRO A 104 -13.58 -21.06 27.48
C PRO A 104 -12.74 -20.16 26.56
N VAL A 105 -12.96 -20.27 25.24
CA VAL A 105 -12.39 -19.39 24.21
C VAL A 105 -13.54 -18.75 23.47
N LEU A 106 -13.65 -17.41 23.52
CA LEU A 106 -14.70 -16.64 22.89
C LEU A 106 -14.11 -15.66 21.86
N ARG A 107 -14.91 -15.31 20.86
CA ARG A 107 -14.57 -14.24 19.92
C ARG A 107 -14.96 -12.88 20.53
N ARG A 108 -14.30 -11.81 20.09
CA ARG A 108 -14.60 -10.43 20.49
C ARG A 108 -16.10 -10.11 20.39
N GLY A 109 -16.70 -10.39 19.23
CA GLY A 109 -18.11 -10.10 18.95
C GLY A 109 -19.11 -10.93 19.75
N GLU A 110 -18.68 -12.01 20.43
CA GLU A 110 -19.47 -12.80 21.35
C GLU A 110 -19.45 -12.22 22.77
N VAL A 111 -18.44 -11.42 23.11
CA VAL A 111 -18.26 -10.84 24.45
C VAL A 111 -18.80 -9.41 24.52
N LEU A 112 -18.59 -8.59 23.50
CA LEU A 112 -19.00 -7.19 23.52
C LEU A 112 -20.53 -7.00 23.75
N PRO A 113 -21.44 -7.79 23.13
CA PRO A 113 -22.87 -7.71 23.44
C PRO A 113 -23.21 -8.01 24.92
N ALA A 114 -22.38 -8.81 25.60
CA ALA A 114 -22.58 -9.12 27.02
C ALA A 114 -22.29 -7.94 27.96
N LEU A 115 -21.56 -6.93 27.47
CA LEU A 115 -21.27 -5.70 28.22
C LEU A 115 -22.42 -4.69 28.19
N LEU A 116 -23.39 -4.84 27.26
CA LEU A 116 -24.49 -3.89 27.13
C LEU A 116 -25.46 -3.96 28.30
N PRO A 117 -25.81 -2.80 28.92
CA PRO A 117 -26.91 -2.73 29.86
C PRO A 117 -28.24 -2.99 29.16
N GLU A 118 -29.25 -3.47 29.92
CA GLU A 118 -30.59 -3.73 29.39
C GLU A 118 -31.33 -2.46 28.95
N SER A 119 -31.00 -1.34 29.61
CA SER A 119 -31.48 0.00 29.26
C SER A 119 -30.32 0.94 29.01
N GLY A 120 -30.52 1.93 28.13
CA GLY A 120 -29.50 2.92 27.78
C GLY A 120 -28.37 2.41 26.88
N SER A 121 -28.49 1.21 26.29
CA SER A 121 -27.54 0.74 25.30
C SER A 121 -27.89 1.27 23.92
N VAL A 122 -26.88 1.86 23.24
CA VAL A 122 -27.00 2.34 21.86
C VAL A 122 -25.94 1.64 21.00
N VAL A 123 -26.38 0.95 19.95
CA VAL A 123 -25.50 0.28 19.00
C VAL A 123 -25.66 0.89 17.61
N ILE A 124 -24.57 1.41 17.08
CA ILE A 124 -24.50 1.98 15.73
C ILE A 124 -23.94 0.92 14.80
N ALA A 125 -24.75 0.49 13.82
CA ALA A 125 -24.40 -0.49 12.82
C ALA A 125 -24.53 0.09 11.40
N GLY A 126 -23.96 -0.61 10.43
CA GLY A 126 -23.99 -0.24 9.01
C GLY A 126 -22.62 -0.40 8.36
N THR A 127 -22.56 -0.47 7.06
CA THR A 127 -21.32 -0.68 6.33
C THR A 127 -20.38 0.52 6.51
N HIS A 128 -20.91 1.74 6.38
CA HIS A 128 -20.13 2.99 6.44
C HIS A 128 -20.69 3.95 7.50
N GLY A 129 -19.83 4.85 8.01
CA GLY A 129 -20.24 5.93 8.93
C GLY A 129 -20.36 5.54 10.41
N LYS A 130 -20.20 4.26 10.78
CA LYS A 130 -20.28 3.78 12.17
C LYS A 130 -19.43 4.61 13.13
N THR A 131 -18.12 4.66 12.88
CA THR A 131 -17.12 5.33 13.74
C THR A 131 -17.40 6.82 13.92
N THR A 132 -17.73 7.52 12.84
CA THR A 132 -18.06 8.94 12.87
C THR A 132 -19.35 9.19 13.68
N THR A 133 -20.39 8.39 13.44
CA THR A 133 -21.68 8.51 14.14
C THR A 133 -21.52 8.19 15.63
N THR A 134 -20.75 7.14 15.97
CA THR A 134 -20.48 6.77 17.38
C THR A 134 -19.67 7.86 18.10
N THR A 135 -18.65 8.42 17.43
CA THR A 135 -17.86 9.54 17.94
C THR A 135 -18.75 10.77 18.18
N PHE A 136 -19.57 11.14 17.22
CA PHE A 136 -20.45 12.29 17.32
C PHE A 136 -21.49 12.12 18.42
N LEU A 137 -22.12 10.93 18.53
CA LEU A 137 -23.09 10.67 19.61
C LEU A 137 -22.43 10.69 20.99
N THR A 138 -21.24 10.12 21.11
CA THR A 138 -20.46 10.17 22.37
C THR A 138 -20.18 11.61 22.78
N ARG A 139 -19.68 12.44 21.84
CA ARG A 139 -19.41 13.87 22.10
C ARG A 139 -20.68 14.67 22.41
N LEU A 140 -21.78 14.39 21.70
CA LEU A 140 -23.07 15.01 22.00
C LEU A 140 -23.51 14.79 23.45
N LEU A 141 -23.43 13.54 23.90
CA LEU A 141 -23.83 13.19 25.27
C LEU A 141 -22.89 13.79 26.31
N GLN A 142 -21.58 13.79 26.07
CA GLN A 142 -20.60 14.44 26.94
C GLN A 142 -20.83 15.95 27.03
N ALA A 143 -21.03 16.63 25.90
CA ALA A 143 -21.34 18.05 25.86
C ALA A 143 -22.67 18.41 26.56
N SER A 144 -23.63 17.46 26.58
CA SER A 144 -24.90 17.59 27.29
C SER A 144 -24.82 17.22 28.77
N GLY A 145 -23.59 17.07 29.32
CA GLY A 145 -23.35 16.77 30.73
C GLY A 145 -23.57 15.29 31.13
N ARG A 146 -23.81 14.40 30.16
CA ARG A 146 -23.90 12.96 30.41
C ARG A 146 -22.52 12.31 30.39
N ARG A 147 -22.41 11.18 31.05
CA ARG A 147 -21.16 10.41 31.15
C ARG A 147 -21.34 9.00 30.54
N PRO A 148 -21.42 8.87 29.21
CA PRO A 148 -21.58 7.55 28.62
C PRO A 148 -20.33 6.68 28.83
N SER A 149 -20.54 5.38 29.05
CA SER A 149 -19.53 4.40 28.70
C SER A 149 -19.56 4.28 27.17
N PHE A 150 -18.39 4.22 26.53
CA PHE A 150 -18.34 4.18 25.06
C PHE A 150 -17.19 3.32 24.54
N PHE A 151 -17.40 2.76 23.36
CA PHE A 151 -16.39 2.10 22.58
C PHE A 151 -16.56 2.45 21.10
N VAL A 152 -15.50 3.02 20.50
CA VAL A 152 -15.45 3.50 19.11
C VAL A 152 -14.43 2.67 18.34
N GLY A 153 -14.75 2.26 17.12
CA GLY A 153 -13.86 1.50 16.23
C GLY A 153 -12.77 2.33 15.55
N GLY A 154 -12.41 3.48 16.14
CA GLY A 154 -11.37 4.41 15.67
C GLY A 154 -10.88 5.28 16.81
N HIS A 155 -9.82 6.05 16.60
CA HIS A 155 -9.36 7.03 17.57
C HIS A 155 -10.17 8.31 17.46
N MET A 156 -10.71 8.78 18.60
CA MET A 156 -11.50 10.02 18.67
C MET A 156 -10.64 11.28 18.67
N ASP A 157 -9.37 11.15 19.03
CA ASP A 157 -8.39 12.24 19.21
C ASP A 157 -6.96 11.76 18.98
N ASP A 158 -6.01 12.69 19.00
CA ASP A 158 -4.58 12.44 18.78
C ASP A 158 -3.93 11.65 19.95
N GLN A 159 -4.62 11.46 21.07
CA GLN A 159 -4.14 10.67 22.20
C GLN A 159 -4.49 9.18 22.08
N GLY A 160 -5.17 8.81 21.02
CA GLY A 160 -5.56 7.42 20.76
C GLY A 160 -6.79 6.96 21.56
N THR A 161 -7.60 7.90 22.10
CA THR A 161 -8.80 7.55 22.85
C THR A 161 -9.81 6.81 21.97
N MET A 162 -10.14 5.58 22.36
CA MET A 162 -11.11 4.73 21.64
C MET A 162 -12.21 4.19 22.55
N ALA A 163 -12.03 4.25 23.87
CA ALA A 163 -12.98 3.77 24.86
C ALA A 163 -12.96 4.63 26.12
N GLY A 164 -14.07 4.68 26.82
CA GLY A 164 -14.19 5.36 28.11
C GLY A 164 -15.26 4.72 28.99
N ALA A 165 -15.01 4.70 30.31
CA ALA A 165 -15.96 4.23 31.29
C ALA A 165 -16.72 5.41 31.89
N GLY A 166 -18.04 5.31 31.89
CA GLY A 166 -18.98 6.32 32.42
C GLY A 166 -20.07 5.72 33.28
N ALA A 167 -21.29 6.22 33.13
CA ALA A 167 -22.45 5.69 33.82
C ALA A 167 -22.74 4.24 33.37
N PRO A 168 -23.03 3.34 34.32
CA PRO A 168 -23.20 1.92 34.01
C PRO A 168 -24.45 1.61 33.17
N ASP A 169 -25.42 2.51 33.20
CA ASP A 169 -26.71 2.43 32.48
C ASP A 169 -26.72 3.17 31.15
N LEU A 170 -25.56 3.66 30.64
CA LEU A 170 -25.46 4.33 29.35
C LEU A 170 -24.21 3.84 28.60
N PHE A 171 -24.41 3.02 27.59
CA PHE A 171 -23.32 2.43 26.80
C PHE A 171 -23.54 2.64 25.31
N ILE A 172 -22.56 3.24 24.66
CA ILE A 172 -22.56 3.52 23.21
C ILE A 172 -21.46 2.74 22.54
N THR A 173 -21.79 1.98 21.50
CA THR A 173 -20.79 1.19 20.77
C THR A 173 -21.15 1.03 19.30
N GLU A 174 -20.14 0.67 18.50
CA GLU A 174 -20.35 0.16 17.15
C GLU A 174 -20.75 -1.30 17.20
N GLY A 175 -21.68 -1.68 16.32
CA GLY A 175 -21.98 -3.07 15.98
C GLY A 175 -21.21 -3.44 14.71
N ASP A 176 -20.33 -4.43 14.83
CA ASP A 176 -19.52 -4.91 13.71
C ASP A 176 -20.24 -6.08 13.02
N GLU A 177 -20.52 -5.92 11.75
CA GLU A 177 -21.18 -6.92 10.91
C GLU A 177 -20.21 -7.94 10.32
N SER A 178 -18.92 -7.64 10.30
CA SER A 178 -17.91 -8.36 9.51
C SER A 178 -17.80 -9.86 9.76
N ASP A 179 -18.13 -10.32 10.95
CA ASP A 179 -18.06 -11.73 11.36
C ASP A 179 -19.44 -12.32 11.75
N GLY A 180 -20.51 -11.62 11.36
CA GLY A 180 -21.89 -12.01 11.66
C GLY A 180 -22.33 -11.84 13.10
N THR A 181 -21.46 -11.38 14.00
CA THR A 181 -21.79 -11.22 15.43
C THR A 181 -22.70 -10.04 15.72
N LEU A 182 -22.96 -9.15 14.75
CA LEU A 182 -23.97 -8.12 14.86
C LEU A 182 -25.35 -8.71 15.24
N ALA A 183 -25.68 -9.89 14.75
CA ALA A 183 -26.92 -10.61 15.09
C ALA A 183 -27.02 -11.04 16.57
N LEU A 184 -25.98 -10.87 17.38
CA LEU A 184 -25.97 -11.18 18.81
C LEU A 184 -26.34 -9.98 19.70
N TYR A 185 -26.45 -8.77 19.11
CA TYR A 185 -26.76 -7.56 19.85
C TYR A 185 -28.27 -7.37 20.02
N ALA A 186 -28.69 -7.04 21.24
CA ALA A 186 -30.05 -6.69 21.57
C ALA A 186 -30.07 -5.35 22.34
N PRO A 187 -29.82 -4.21 21.66
CA PRO A 187 -29.73 -2.92 22.32
C PRO A 187 -31.11 -2.31 22.65
N GLU A 188 -31.14 -1.30 23.52
CA GLU A 188 -32.30 -0.46 23.62
C GLU A 188 -32.56 0.36 22.36
N LEU A 189 -31.48 0.91 21.76
CA LEU A 189 -31.54 1.70 20.54
C LEU A 189 -30.54 1.18 19.50
N ALA A 190 -31.04 0.71 18.37
CA ALA A 190 -30.26 0.42 17.18
C ALA A 190 -30.25 1.63 16.24
N VAL A 191 -29.07 2.01 15.75
CA VAL A 191 -28.93 3.02 14.69
C VAL A 191 -28.28 2.35 13.48
N VAL A 192 -28.95 2.34 12.32
CA VAL A 192 -28.45 1.73 11.08
C VAL A 192 -28.16 2.83 10.07
N THR A 193 -26.89 2.99 9.70
CA THR A 193 -26.44 4.07 8.81
C THR A 193 -26.68 3.76 7.34
N ASN A 194 -26.27 2.60 6.88
CA ASN A 194 -26.46 2.08 5.51
C ASN A 194 -26.17 0.58 5.48
N ILE A 195 -26.58 -0.10 4.41
CA ILE A 195 -26.34 -1.52 4.22
C ILE A 195 -25.84 -1.75 2.80
N GLU A 196 -24.51 -1.79 2.63
CA GLU A 196 -23.84 -2.12 1.39
C GLU A 196 -23.15 -3.47 1.55
N PHE A 197 -23.29 -4.39 0.57
CA PHE A 197 -22.75 -5.73 0.70
C PHE A 197 -21.22 -5.70 0.72
N ASP A 198 -20.65 -6.16 1.81
CA ASP A 198 -19.21 -6.30 2.06
C ASP A 198 -18.94 -7.61 2.82
N HIS A 199 -17.70 -7.89 3.19
CA HIS A 199 -17.32 -9.06 3.99
C HIS A 199 -17.66 -10.41 3.33
N MET A 200 -17.37 -10.51 2.02
CA MET A 200 -17.63 -11.72 1.21
C MET A 200 -16.86 -12.95 1.72
N GLU A 201 -15.85 -12.75 2.54
CA GLU A 201 -15.11 -13.82 3.22
C GLU A 201 -15.95 -14.51 4.31
N HIS A 202 -16.97 -13.84 4.83
CA HIS A 202 -17.86 -14.37 5.88
C HIS A 202 -19.25 -14.73 5.37
N PHE A 203 -19.84 -13.88 4.54
CA PHE A 203 -21.21 -14.05 4.05
C PHE A 203 -21.23 -14.66 2.66
N ALA A 204 -21.98 -15.75 2.50
CA ALA A 204 -22.10 -16.46 1.23
C ALA A 204 -22.76 -15.60 0.14
N ASP A 205 -23.69 -14.73 0.51
CA ASP A 205 -24.41 -13.84 -0.38
C ASP A 205 -25.00 -12.62 0.35
N ALA A 206 -25.58 -11.71 -0.43
CA ALA A 206 -26.22 -10.51 0.10
C ALA A 206 -27.44 -10.81 1.02
N ALA A 207 -28.13 -11.93 0.81
CA ALA A 207 -29.29 -12.30 1.62
C ALA A 207 -28.84 -12.72 3.04
N ALA A 208 -27.75 -13.47 3.15
CA ALA A 208 -27.15 -13.83 4.45
C ALA A 208 -26.65 -12.58 5.20
N PHE A 209 -26.05 -11.64 4.48
CA PHE A 209 -25.62 -10.36 5.05
C PHE A 209 -26.81 -9.54 5.57
N GLU A 210 -27.88 -9.38 4.76
CA GLU A 210 -29.11 -8.69 5.18
C GLU A 210 -29.83 -9.39 6.34
N ALA A 211 -29.78 -10.73 6.40
CA ALA A 211 -30.34 -11.50 7.51
C ALA A 211 -29.67 -11.17 8.86
N CYS A 212 -28.39 -10.84 8.85
CA CYS A 212 -27.68 -10.37 10.04
C CYS A 212 -28.24 -9.03 10.53
N PHE A 213 -28.43 -8.04 9.63
CA PHE A 213 -29.00 -6.74 9.97
C PHE A 213 -30.47 -6.81 10.42
N ILE A 214 -31.32 -7.55 9.73
CA ILE A 214 -32.74 -7.67 10.14
C ILE A 214 -32.87 -8.35 11.52
N THR A 215 -32.00 -9.33 11.82
CA THR A 215 -31.96 -9.97 13.15
C THR A 215 -31.60 -8.96 14.22
N PHE A 216 -30.55 -8.16 14.00
CA PHE A 216 -30.14 -7.07 14.89
C PHE A 216 -31.27 -6.06 15.13
N MET A 217 -31.91 -5.58 14.04
CA MET A 217 -33.01 -4.61 14.13
C MET A 217 -34.21 -5.15 14.92
N ARG A 218 -34.55 -6.43 14.73
CA ARG A 218 -35.67 -7.10 15.43
C ARG A 218 -35.41 -7.28 16.93
N GLN A 219 -34.17 -7.40 17.34
CA GLN A 219 -33.79 -7.55 18.75
C GLN A 219 -33.72 -6.22 19.49
N ALA A 220 -33.62 -5.08 18.79
CA ALA A 220 -33.61 -3.77 19.40
C ALA A 220 -35.00 -3.34 19.84
N ARG A 221 -35.08 -2.61 20.96
CA ARG A 221 -36.38 -2.04 21.41
C ARG A 221 -36.83 -0.88 20.54
N ARG A 222 -35.88 -0.09 20.00
CA ARG A 222 -36.14 1.04 19.11
C ARG A 222 -35.13 1.00 17.98
N VAL A 223 -35.54 1.40 16.78
CA VAL A 223 -34.69 1.42 15.58
C VAL A 223 -34.73 2.78 14.92
N ILE A 224 -33.55 3.33 14.63
CA ILE A 224 -33.34 4.51 13.79
C ILE A 224 -32.56 4.04 12.57
N TYR A 225 -32.99 4.42 11.36
CA TYR A 225 -32.35 3.97 10.13
C TYR A 225 -32.24 5.08 9.09
N CYS A 226 -31.25 5.00 8.20
CA CYS A 226 -31.14 5.90 7.06
C CYS A 226 -32.22 5.59 6.01
N ALA A 227 -33.16 6.52 5.83
CA ALA A 227 -34.25 6.40 4.89
C ALA A 227 -33.80 6.59 3.42
N ASP A 228 -32.60 7.17 3.21
CA ASP A 228 -32.01 7.38 1.90
C ASP A 228 -31.21 6.14 1.43
N ASP A 229 -30.96 5.18 2.32
CA ASP A 229 -30.37 3.90 1.94
C ASP A 229 -31.49 2.88 1.60
N PRO A 230 -31.58 2.40 0.34
CA PRO A 230 -32.70 1.56 -0.09
C PRO A 230 -32.80 0.23 0.66
N ARG A 231 -31.65 -0.37 1.07
CA ARG A 231 -31.64 -1.65 1.81
C ARG A 231 -32.04 -1.44 3.26
N ALA A 232 -31.47 -0.43 3.92
CA ALA A 232 -31.86 -0.10 5.29
C ALA A 232 -33.35 0.25 5.39
N ALA A 233 -33.87 1.06 4.47
CA ALA A 233 -35.30 1.42 4.40
C ALA A 233 -36.20 0.20 4.17
N ARG A 234 -35.81 -0.68 3.25
CA ARG A 234 -36.54 -1.93 2.96
C ARG A 234 -36.59 -2.87 4.17
N LEU A 235 -35.45 -3.07 4.84
CA LEU A 235 -35.42 -3.92 6.04
C LEU A 235 -36.18 -3.30 7.20
N ALA A 236 -36.04 -1.98 7.42
CA ALA A 236 -36.72 -1.25 8.48
C ALA A 236 -38.25 -1.23 8.32
N SER A 237 -38.78 -1.34 7.09
CA SER A 237 -40.23 -1.42 6.86
C SER A 237 -40.88 -2.62 7.56
N ALA A 238 -40.12 -3.67 7.88
CA ALA A 238 -40.57 -4.82 8.64
C ALA A 238 -40.44 -4.66 10.18
N ILE A 239 -40.01 -3.49 10.67
CA ILE A 239 -39.81 -3.20 12.10
C ILE A 239 -40.84 -2.16 12.56
N PRO A 240 -41.81 -2.51 13.39
CA PRO A 240 -42.81 -1.56 13.90
C PRO A 240 -42.16 -0.42 14.69
N GLY A 241 -42.54 0.81 14.37
CA GLY A 241 -42.06 2.00 15.08
C GLY A 241 -40.62 2.43 14.75
N ALA A 242 -40.00 1.85 13.70
CA ALA A 242 -38.71 2.31 13.22
C ALA A 242 -38.79 3.75 12.67
N ALA A 243 -37.86 4.62 13.06
CA ALA A 243 -37.81 6.03 12.64
C ALA A 243 -36.73 6.27 11.60
N GLY A 244 -37.12 6.74 10.41
CA GLY A 244 -36.19 7.07 9.34
C GLY A 244 -35.56 8.45 9.51
N TYR A 245 -34.29 8.58 9.13
CA TYR A 245 -33.62 9.87 8.95
C TYR A 245 -33.02 9.98 7.55
N GLY A 246 -32.87 11.19 7.03
CA GLY A 246 -32.28 11.41 5.71
C GLY A 246 -32.66 12.73 5.07
N PHE A 247 -32.44 12.81 3.77
CA PHE A 247 -32.91 13.93 2.91
C PHE A 247 -34.35 13.68 2.40
N SER A 248 -34.79 12.43 2.42
CA SER A 248 -36.13 12.03 1.96
C SER A 248 -37.23 12.81 2.67
N PRO A 249 -38.22 13.37 1.94
CA PRO A 249 -39.36 14.03 2.55
C PRO A 249 -40.15 13.19 3.55
N GLN A 250 -40.08 11.84 3.42
CA GLN A 250 -40.78 10.89 4.27
C GLN A 250 -40.02 10.55 5.57
N ALA A 251 -38.77 11.01 5.69
CA ALA A 251 -37.97 10.74 6.88
C ALA A 251 -38.53 11.51 8.10
N ALA A 252 -38.65 10.84 9.23
CA ALA A 252 -39.07 11.42 10.52
C ALA A 252 -38.08 12.53 10.98
N PHE A 253 -36.78 12.32 10.69
CA PHE A 253 -35.74 13.33 10.91
C PHE A 253 -35.10 13.69 9.56
N ARG A 254 -35.29 14.94 9.11
CA ARG A 254 -34.89 15.36 7.78
C ARG A 254 -33.95 16.56 7.81
N ALA A 255 -32.93 16.55 6.91
CA ALA A 255 -32.16 17.73 6.59
C ALA A 255 -32.85 18.50 5.45
N ALA A 256 -33.39 19.68 5.76
CA ALA A 256 -33.86 20.63 4.74
C ALA A 256 -32.76 21.68 4.50
N ASP A 257 -32.76 22.24 3.27
CA ASP A 257 -31.81 23.29 2.85
C ASP A 257 -30.34 22.95 3.21
N PRO A 258 -29.82 21.78 2.77
CA PRO A 258 -28.48 21.36 3.11
C PRO A 258 -27.42 22.21 2.40
N GLU A 259 -26.45 22.71 3.14
CA GLU A 259 -25.23 23.33 2.67
C GLU A 259 -24.04 22.40 2.93
N ASP A 260 -23.22 22.16 1.92
CA ASP A 260 -22.06 21.28 1.98
C ASP A 260 -20.83 22.07 1.51
N GLY A 261 -20.22 22.79 2.46
CA GLY A 261 -19.03 23.61 2.24
C GLY A 261 -17.72 22.82 2.36
N ALA A 262 -16.61 23.52 2.10
CA ALA A 262 -15.26 22.97 2.19
C ALA A 262 -14.91 22.50 3.61
N ASP A 263 -15.32 23.28 4.64
CA ASP A 263 -14.90 23.10 6.02
C ASP A 263 -16.07 22.87 6.97
N ARG A 264 -17.29 23.07 6.51
CA ARG A 264 -18.50 22.96 7.32
C ARG A 264 -19.68 22.47 6.51
N ILE A 265 -20.62 21.85 7.23
CA ILE A 265 -21.95 21.55 6.73
C ILE A 265 -22.98 22.31 7.55
N ALA A 266 -24.11 22.63 6.93
CA ALA A 266 -25.25 23.21 7.63
C ALA A 266 -26.56 22.75 7.00
N TYR A 267 -27.63 22.67 7.80
CA TYR A 267 -28.97 22.32 7.34
C TYR A 267 -30.02 22.74 8.35
N THR A 268 -31.27 22.83 7.93
CA THR A 268 -32.41 22.96 8.85
C THR A 268 -32.85 21.57 9.29
N LEU A 269 -32.80 21.29 10.58
CA LEU A 269 -33.29 20.04 11.17
C LEU A 269 -34.82 20.07 11.23
N VAL A 270 -35.46 19.12 10.56
CA VAL A 270 -36.93 18.94 10.56
C VAL A 270 -37.23 17.62 11.27
N ARG A 271 -38.19 17.62 12.19
CA ARG A 271 -38.69 16.44 12.88
C ARG A 271 -40.19 16.32 12.67
N ASP A 272 -40.65 15.16 12.18
CA ASP A 272 -42.06 14.85 11.91
C ASP A 272 -42.77 15.98 11.12
N GLY A 273 -42.07 16.52 10.13
CA GLY A 273 -42.53 17.60 9.27
C GLY A 273 -42.39 19.03 9.86
N GLN A 274 -41.99 19.17 11.12
CA GLN A 274 -41.83 20.46 11.78
C GLN A 274 -40.37 20.91 11.79
N PRO A 275 -40.00 22.09 11.24
CA PRO A 275 -38.65 22.63 11.34
C PRO A 275 -38.35 23.00 12.80
N LEU A 276 -37.26 22.52 13.33
CA LEU A 276 -36.77 22.84 14.68
C LEU A 276 -35.79 24.01 14.67
N GLY A 277 -34.91 24.08 13.66
CA GLY A 277 -33.94 25.15 13.55
C GLY A 277 -32.70 24.76 12.70
N ARG A 278 -31.83 25.72 12.51
CA ARG A 278 -30.57 25.57 11.79
C ARG A 278 -29.52 24.87 12.64
N VAL A 279 -28.85 23.88 12.10
CA VAL A 279 -27.67 23.23 12.69
C VAL A 279 -26.46 23.43 11.79
N GLU A 280 -25.29 23.63 12.39
CA GLU A 280 -24.00 23.76 11.71
C GLU A 280 -22.97 22.86 12.40
N LEU A 281 -22.13 22.21 11.60
CA LEU A 281 -21.01 21.41 12.06
C LEU A 281 -19.74 21.82 11.33
N PRO A 282 -18.61 22.02 12.03
CA PRO A 282 -17.33 22.39 11.42
C PRO A 282 -16.60 21.18 10.79
N VAL A 283 -17.34 20.41 9.99
CA VAL A 283 -16.84 19.22 9.30
C VAL A 283 -17.35 19.21 7.85
N PRO A 284 -16.53 18.80 6.87
CA PRO A 284 -16.95 18.72 5.47
C PRO A 284 -17.74 17.45 5.16
N GLY A 285 -18.44 17.45 4.04
CA GLY A 285 -18.98 16.27 3.41
C GLY A 285 -20.46 15.99 3.69
N ARG A 286 -21.21 15.84 2.60
CA ARG A 286 -22.68 15.59 2.63
C ARG A 286 -23.06 14.34 3.45
N HIS A 287 -22.20 13.32 3.47
CA HIS A 287 -22.39 12.11 4.28
C HIS A 287 -22.39 12.42 5.80
N ASN A 288 -21.68 13.48 6.24
CA ASN A 288 -21.69 13.92 7.61
C ASN A 288 -22.99 14.63 8.02
N ILE A 289 -23.77 15.12 7.05
CA ILE A 289 -25.16 15.54 7.31
C ILE A 289 -25.98 14.31 7.74
N LEU A 290 -25.87 13.18 7.03
CA LEU A 290 -26.57 11.94 7.41
C LEU A 290 -26.09 11.41 8.75
N ASN A 291 -24.77 11.38 9.01
CA ASN A 291 -24.23 10.97 10.29
C ASN A 291 -24.75 11.85 11.44
N SER A 292 -24.81 13.18 11.24
CA SER A 292 -25.33 14.13 12.24
C SER A 292 -26.85 14.00 12.44
N LEU A 293 -27.61 13.69 11.39
CA LEU A 293 -29.04 13.38 11.54
C LEU A 293 -29.29 12.13 12.35
N ALA A 294 -28.50 11.06 12.13
CA ALA A 294 -28.53 9.84 12.94
C ALA A 294 -28.29 10.16 14.42
N VAL A 295 -27.28 11.02 14.67
CA VAL A 295 -26.92 11.48 16.03
C VAL A 295 -28.02 12.33 16.65
N ALA A 296 -28.63 13.25 15.90
CA ALA A 296 -29.76 14.05 16.39
C ALA A 296 -30.96 13.18 16.74
N ALA A 297 -31.32 12.23 15.86
CA ALA A 297 -32.40 11.28 16.10
C ALA A 297 -32.14 10.41 17.34
N ALA A 298 -30.91 9.91 17.52
CA ALA A 298 -30.51 9.19 18.71
C ALA A 298 -30.54 10.07 19.97
N GLY A 299 -30.08 11.33 19.87
CA GLY A 299 -30.15 12.32 20.97
C GLY A 299 -31.58 12.57 21.46
N PHE A 300 -32.51 12.77 20.52
CA PHE A 300 -33.93 12.90 20.88
C PHE A 300 -34.49 11.61 21.49
N ALA A 301 -34.13 10.45 20.96
CA ALA A 301 -34.53 9.17 21.54
C ALA A 301 -33.98 8.96 22.96
N LEU A 302 -32.86 9.58 23.29
CA LEU A 302 -32.27 9.61 24.64
C LEU A 302 -32.76 10.79 25.51
N GLY A 303 -33.71 11.59 25.01
CA GLY A 303 -34.34 12.66 25.78
C GLY A 303 -33.59 13.99 25.79
N LEU A 304 -32.70 14.25 24.82
CA LEU A 304 -32.07 15.56 24.65
C LEU A 304 -33.01 16.53 23.94
N THR A 305 -32.85 17.83 24.24
CA THR A 305 -33.57 18.91 23.52
C THR A 305 -32.84 19.31 22.25
N PHE A 306 -33.52 20.07 21.37
CA PHE A 306 -32.92 20.60 20.14
C PHE A 306 -31.74 21.53 20.47
N GLU A 307 -31.88 22.40 21.49
CA GLU A 307 -30.84 23.35 21.89
C GLU A 307 -29.56 22.64 22.36
N GLN A 308 -29.71 21.55 23.09
CA GLN A 308 -28.56 20.72 23.52
C GLN A 308 -27.84 20.10 22.31
N ILE A 309 -28.60 19.60 21.35
CA ILE A 309 -28.06 19.00 20.10
C ILE A 309 -27.36 20.07 19.25
N GLN A 310 -28.01 21.20 19.02
CA GLN A 310 -27.49 22.31 18.24
C GLN A 310 -26.19 22.87 18.83
N SER A 311 -26.17 23.11 20.14
CA SER A 311 -24.99 23.63 20.85
C SER A 311 -23.81 22.68 20.78
N ALA A 312 -24.04 21.37 20.92
CA ALA A 312 -22.97 20.36 20.87
C ALA A 312 -22.36 20.22 19.46
N PHE A 313 -23.18 20.33 18.41
CA PHE A 313 -22.72 20.16 17.02
C PHE A 313 -21.68 21.22 16.61
N ALA A 314 -21.74 22.41 17.15
CA ALA A 314 -20.76 23.46 16.88
C ALA A 314 -19.32 23.12 17.30
N GLY A 315 -19.15 22.16 18.22
CA GLY A 315 -17.85 21.69 18.71
C GLY A 315 -17.38 20.35 18.13
N PHE A 316 -18.07 19.81 17.10
CA PHE A 316 -17.70 18.50 16.58
C PHE A 316 -16.42 18.54 15.73
N ALA A 317 -15.63 17.48 15.84
CA ALA A 317 -14.50 17.20 14.99
C ALA A 317 -14.58 15.74 14.52
N LEU A 318 -14.07 15.47 13.33
CA LEU A 318 -13.99 14.13 12.80
C LEU A 318 -13.01 13.27 13.61
N PRO A 319 -13.24 11.96 13.72
CA PRO A 319 -12.24 11.04 14.26
C PRO A 319 -11.01 10.97 13.35
N HIS A 320 -9.90 10.52 13.93
CA HIS A 320 -8.64 10.35 13.19
C HIS A 320 -8.83 9.51 11.92
N ARG A 321 -8.12 9.87 10.84
CA ARG A 321 -8.24 9.25 9.50
C ARG A 321 -9.65 9.33 8.89
N ARG A 322 -10.46 10.34 9.21
CA ARG A 322 -11.71 10.65 8.50
C ARG A 322 -11.63 12.08 7.98
N PHE A 323 -11.18 12.22 6.73
CA PHE A 323 -10.81 13.49 6.11
C PHE A 323 -9.89 14.34 7.02
N ASP A 324 -8.91 13.67 7.61
CA ASP A 324 -8.02 14.20 8.64
C ASP A 324 -6.95 15.09 7.99
N ARG A 325 -6.94 16.37 8.34
CA ARG A 325 -6.02 17.37 7.79
C ARG A 325 -4.68 17.35 8.50
N ILE A 326 -3.75 16.58 7.98
CA ILE A 326 -2.39 16.42 8.52
C ILE A 326 -1.55 17.68 8.34
N ILE A 327 -1.70 18.34 7.18
CA ILE A 327 -1.13 19.65 6.86
C ILE A 327 -2.23 20.47 6.21
N ASP A 328 -2.46 21.67 6.74
CA ASP A 328 -3.38 22.63 6.15
C ASP A 328 -2.69 23.99 6.00
N ARG A 329 -2.12 24.22 4.83
CA ARG A 329 -1.39 25.44 4.50
C ARG A 329 -1.89 25.97 3.14
N PRO A 330 -1.71 27.27 2.86
CA PRO A 330 -2.08 27.83 1.56
C PRO A 330 -1.41 27.17 0.36
N ASP A 331 -0.16 26.72 0.54
CA ASP A 331 0.66 26.09 -0.50
C ASP A 331 0.44 24.58 -0.61
N VAL A 332 -0.06 23.88 0.41
CA VAL A 332 -0.34 22.44 0.36
C VAL A 332 -1.39 22.04 1.39
N LEU A 333 -2.28 21.14 0.98
CA LEU A 333 -3.20 20.44 1.88
C LEU A 333 -2.87 18.95 1.81
N VAL A 334 -2.59 18.32 2.96
CA VAL A 334 -2.41 16.86 3.06
C VAL A 334 -3.54 16.31 3.93
N VAL A 335 -4.32 15.40 3.35
CA VAL A 335 -5.47 14.77 3.99
C VAL A 335 -5.23 13.26 4.07
N SER A 336 -5.49 12.67 5.25
CA SER A 336 -5.53 11.22 5.45
C SER A 336 -6.98 10.76 5.61
N ASP A 337 -7.37 9.73 4.86
CA ASP A 337 -8.71 9.15 4.95
C ASP A 337 -8.67 7.62 4.99
N TYR A 338 -9.52 7.04 5.80
CA TYR A 338 -9.64 5.58 5.97
C TYR A 338 -10.37 4.90 4.81
N ALA A 339 -10.84 5.67 3.82
CA ALA A 339 -11.60 5.19 2.67
C ALA A 339 -10.89 4.04 1.96
N HIS A 340 -11.56 2.91 1.86
CA HIS A 340 -11.06 1.68 1.25
C HIS A 340 -12.13 0.93 0.43
N HIS A 341 -13.38 1.32 0.53
CA HIS A 341 -14.48 0.87 -0.31
C HIS A 341 -14.74 1.88 -1.44
N PRO A 342 -15.14 1.47 -2.67
CA PRO A 342 -15.38 2.39 -3.77
C PRO A 342 -16.33 3.56 -3.45
N SER A 343 -17.39 3.32 -2.67
CA SER A 343 -18.32 4.37 -2.21
C SER A 343 -17.67 5.38 -1.27
N GLU A 344 -16.80 4.93 -0.34
CA GLU A 344 -16.05 5.80 0.55
C GLU A 344 -15.02 6.64 -0.23
N ILE A 345 -14.32 6.03 -1.19
CA ILE A 345 -13.33 6.70 -2.05
C ILE A 345 -13.99 7.85 -2.82
N ARG A 346 -15.14 7.61 -3.48
CA ARG A 346 -15.92 8.67 -4.16
C ARG A 346 -16.24 9.82 -3.21
N THR A 347 -16.65 9.49 -2.00
CA THR A 347 -17.03 10.48 -0.97
C THR A 347 -15.83 11.31 -0.51
N ALA A 348 -14.69 10.69 -0.27
CA ALA A 348 -13.44 11.37 0.10
C ALA A 348 -12.95 12.29 -1.03
N ILE A 349 -12.99 11.83 -2.29
CA ILE A 349 -12.63 12.64 -3.46
C ILE A 349 -13.57 13.82 -3.65
N GLN A 350 -14.88 13.64 -3.48
CA GLN A 350 -15.84 14.74 -3.53
C GLN A 350 -15.55 15.81 -2.47
N SER A 351 -15.21 15.39 -1.25
CA SER A 351 -14.81 16.29 -0.16
C SER A 351 -13.50 17.01 -0.47
N ALA A 352 -12.53 16.31 -1.07
CA ALA A 352 -11.26 16.88 -1.50
C ALA A 352 -11.45 17.93 -2.62
N ARG A 353 -12.33 17.68 -3.58
CA ARG A 353 -12.63 18.64 -4.66
C ARG A 353 -13.21 19.96 -4.16
N ARG A 354 -14.05 19.90 -3.10
CA ARG A 354 -14.61 21.11 -2.48
C ARG A 354 -13.59 22.00 -1.79
N GLN A 355 -12.36 21.48 -1.54
CA GLN A 355 -11.28 22.28 -0.99
C GLN A 355 -10.73 23.34 -1.96
N GLY A 356 -11.12 23.30 -3.23
CA GLY A 356 -10.74 24.30 -4.24
C GLY A 356 -9.24 24.33 -4.54
N ARG A 357 -8.51 23.24 -4.28
CA ARG A 357 -7.09 23.14 -4.57
C ARG A 357 -6.83 22.90 -6.06
N ARG A 358 -5.64 23.24 -6.52
CA ARG A 358 -5.26 23.22 -7.94
C ARG A 358 -5.33 21.82 -8.55
N ARG A 359 -4.76 20.83 -7.88
CA ARG A 359 -4.77 19.41 -8.27
C ARG A 359 -5.00 18.54 -7.05
N ILE A 360 -5.58 17.37 -7.28
CA ILE A 360 -5.67 16.30 -6.30
C ILE A 360 -4.74 15.17 -6.73
N LEU A 361 -3.64 15.02 -6.01
CA LEU A 361 -2.79 13.84 -6.09
C LEU A 361 -3.31 12.85 -5.05
N ALA A 362 -3.67 11.64 -5.48
CA ALA A 362 -4.14 10.60 -4.57
C ALA A 362 -3.16 9.44 -4.50
N VAL A 363 -2.95 8.90 -3.31
CA VAL A 363 -2.33 7.59 -3.12
C VAL A 363 -3.33 6.66 -2.45
N TYR A 364 -3.45 5.46 -3.00
CA TYR A 364 -4.44 4.50 -2.54
C TYR A 364 -3.82 3.14 -2.25
N GLN A 365 -4.12 2.62 -1.05
CA GLN A 365 -3.79 1.26 -0.62
C GLN A 365 -5.06 0.41 -0.57
N PRO A 366 -5.22 -0.58 -1.46
CA PRO A 366 -6.31 -1.54 -1.34
C PRO A 366 -6.16 -2.34 -0.04
N HIS A 367 -7.29 -2.70 0.55
CA HIS A 367 -7.35 -3.45 1.80
C HIS A 367 -8.01 -4.80 1.59
N ARG A 368 -7.26 -5.90 1.82
CA ARG A 368 -7.60 -7.30 1.58
C ARG A 368 -7.64 -7.70 0.11
N TYR A 369 -7.12 -8.87 -0.17
CA TYR A 369 -7.14 -9.45 -1.53
C TYR A 369 -8.55 -9.84 -1.95
N THR A 370 -9.34 -10.40 -1.03
CA THR A 370 -10.74 -10.80 -1.27
C THR A 370 -11.61 -9.62 -1.71
N ARG A 371 -11.51 -8.47 -1.04
CA ARG A 371 -12.24 -7.25 -1.43
C ARG A 371 -11.73 -6.69 -2.75
N THR A 372 -10.42 -6.67 -2.97
CA THR A 372 -9.82 -6.19 -4.23
C THR A 372 -10.30 -7.03 -5.41
N LEU A 373 -10.42 -8.35 -5.24
CA LEU A 373 -11.00 -9.24 -6.25
C LEU A 373 -12.48 -8.92 -6.51
N ALA A 374 -13.28 -8.89 -5.44
CA ALA A 374 -14.74 -8.80 -5.54
C ALA A 374 -15.22 -7.44 -6.09
N LEU A 375 -14.58 -6.35 -5.69
CA LEU A 375 -14.96 -4.97 -6.06
C LEU A 375 -14.05 -4.39 -7.15
N GLY A 376 -13.17 -5.19 -7.75
CA GLY A 376 -12.13 -4.71 -8.66
C GLY A 376 -12.65 -3.86 -9.81
N ALA A 377 -13.85 -4.15 -10.35
CA ALA A 377 -14.47 -3.38 -11.43
C ALA A 377 -15.02 -2.02 -10.97
N ASP A 378 -15.35 -1.87 -9.67
CA ASP A 378 -15.93 -0.66 -9.10
C ASP A 378 -14.89 0.39 -8.69
N PHE A 379 -13.61 -0.02 -8.57
CA PHE A 379 -12.53 0.88 -8.19
C PHE A 379 -12.21 1.92 -9.26
N PRO A 380 -11.98 1.60 -10.55
CA PRO A 380 -11.60 2.62 -11.52
C PRO A 380 -12.58 3.81 -11.58
N PRO A 381 -13.92 3.64 -11.68
CA PRO A 381 -14.85 4.77 -11.68
C PRO A 381 -14.94 5.49 -10.33
N ALA A 382 -14.49 4.89 -9.22
CA ALA A 382 -14.51 5.53 -7.92
C ALA A 382 -13.47 6.66 -7.79
N PHE A 383 -12.44 6.66 -8.63
CA PHE A 383 -11.37 7.66 -8.65
C PHE A 383 -11.63 8.82 -9.63
N GLU A 384 -12.82 8.90 -10.20
CA GLU A 384 -13.18 10.06 -11.02
C GLU A 384 -12.98 11.35 -10.24
N GLY A 385 -12.22 12.25 -10.84
CA GLY A 385 -11.92 13.53 -10.22
C GLY A 385 -10.56 13.64 -9.56
N VAL A 386 -9.75 12.61 -9.54
CA VAL A 386 -8.34 12.65 -9.17
C VAL A 386 -7.50 13.03 -10.39
N ASP A 387 -6.57 13.98 -10.23
CA ASP A 387 -5.70 14.41 -11.32
C ASP A 387 -4.51 13.46 -11.52
N ASP A 388 -4.03 12.85 -10.43
CA ASP A 388 -2.92 11.90 -10.47
C ASP A 388 -3.12 10.84 -9.37
N LEU A 389 -3.17 9.56 -9.75
CA LEU A 389 -3.38 8.43 -8.84
C LEU A 389 -2.13 7.57 -8.77
N THR A 390 -1.67 7.30 -7.55
CA THR A 390 -0.63 6.31 -7.25
C THR A 390 -1.24 5.14 -6.48
N LEU A 391 -1.09 3.93 -7.02
CA LEU A 391 -1.46 2.69 -6.36
C LEU A 391 -0.25 2.11 -5.62
N VAL A 392 -0.49 1.56 -4.43
CA VAL A 392 0.53 0.88 -3.62
C VAL A 392 0.09 -0.55 -3.29
N PRO A 393 0.98 -1.44 -2.84
CA PRO A 393 0.64 -2.83 -2.56
C PRO A 393 -0.57 -3.00 -1.63
N VAL A 394 -1.35 -4.06 -1.88
CA VAL A 394 -2.51 -4.41 -1.05
C VAL A 394 -2.08 -4.64 0.40
N TYR A 395 -2.79 -4.05 1.33
CA TYR A 395 -2.67 -4.40 2.75
C TYR A 395 -3.42 -5.71 3.01
N ALA A 396 -2.66 -6.76 3.29
CA ALA A 396 -3.18 -8.12 3.33
C ALA A 396 -4.19 -8.39 4.48
N ALA A 397 -4.07 -7.68 5.61
CA ALA A 397 -4.90 -7.90 6.81
C ALA A 397 -5.00 -9.39 7.21
N SER A 398 -3.86 -10.09 7.18
CA SER A 398 -3.70 -11.54 7.44
C SER A 398 -4.25 -12.48 6.37
N GLU A 399 -4.63 -11.99 5.20
CA GLU A 399 -5.00 -12.84 4.06
C GLU A 399 -3.74 -13.26 3.27
N GLU A 400 -3.77 -14.45 2.70
CA GLU A 400 -2.79 -14.87 1.70
C GLU A 400 -3.12 -14.23 0.33
N PRO A 401 -2.09 -13.96 -0.51
CA PRO A 401 -2.31 -13.41 -1.84
C PRO A 401 -3.27 -14.27 -2.68
N LEU A 402 -4.30 -13.62 -3.23
CA LEU A 402 -5.35 -14.25 -4.01
C LEU A 402 -5.27 -13.82 -5.48
N GLU A 403 -5.42 -14.77 -6.40
CA GLU A 403 -5.48 -14.51 -7.84
C GLU A 403 -6.67 -13.59 -8.19
N GLY A 404 -6.44 -12.59 -9.02
CA GLY A 404 -7.42 -11.56 -9.36
C GLY A 404 -7.60 -10.47 -8.31
N GLY A 405 -6.99 -10.61 -7.11
CA GLY A 405 -7.09 -9.67 -6.00
C GLY A 405 -5.81 -8.91 -5.67
N THR A 406 -4.73 -9.11 -6.43
CA THR A 406 -3.47 -8.41 -6.21
C THR A 406 -3.52 -6.97 -6.72
N ILE A 407 -2.51 -6.16 -6.35
CA ILE A 407 -2.38 -4.80 -6.89
C ILE A 407 -2.15 -4.80 -8.41
N TRP A 408 -1.52 -5.85 -8.93
CA TRP A 408 -1.26 -6.04 -10.36
C TRP A 408 -2.55 -6.30 -11.14
N ASP A 409 -3.46 -7.11 -10.56
CA ASP A 409 -4.80 -7.37 -11.11
C ASP A 409 -5.63 -6.08 -11.09
N LEU A 410 -5.60 -5.33 -9.98
CA LEU A 410 -6.30 -4.06 -9.88
C LEU A 410 -5.77 -3.03 -10.89
N TYR A 411 -4.44 -2.93 -11.02
CA TYR A 411 -3.81 -2.08 -12.03
C TYR A 411 -4.28 -2.46 -13.45
N HIS A 412 -4.37 -3.75 -13.74
CA HIS A 412 -4.87 -4.22 -15.03
C HIS A 412 -6.31 -3.72 -15.30
N ARG A 413 -7.19 -3.78 -14.31
CA ARG A 413 -8.57 -3.26 -14.42
C ARG A 413 -8.61 -1.74 -14.69
N PHE A 414 -7.72 -0.98 -14.06
CA PHE A 414 -7.57 0.44 -14.38
C PHE A 414 -7.15 0.65 -15.84
N ARG A 415 -6.22 -0.16 -16.35
CA ARG A 415 -5.80 -0.09 -17.75
C ARG A 415 -6.92 -0.46 -18.72
N GLU A 416 -7.73 -1.46 -18.40
CA GLU A 416 -8.92 -1.84 -19.17
C GLU A 416 -9.97 -0.73 -19.19
N SER A 417 -10.12 0.03 -18.11
CA SER A 417 -11.05 1.17 -18.06
C SER A 417 -10.51 2.44 -18.78
N GLY A 418 -9.32 2.37 -19.39
CA GLY A 418 -8.68 3.51 -20.05
C GLY A 418 -7.87 4.42 -19.11
N SER A 419 -7.82 4.12 -17.82
CA SER A 419 -7.03 4.86 -16.83
C SER A 419 -5.61 4.32 -16.74
N ALA A 420 -4.66 5.15 -16.33
CA ALA A 420 -3.26 4.77 -16.21
C ALA A 420 -2.65 5.31 -14.90
N PRO A 421 -3.02 4.77 -13.74
CA PRO A 421 -2.44 5.18 -12.47
C PRO A 421 -0.92 4.87 -12.44
N ARG A 422 -0.20 5.52 -11.54
CA ARG A 422 1.17 5.11 -11.22
C ARG A 422 1.12 3.90 -10.30
N LEU A 423 2.17 3.10 -10.35
CA LEU A 423 2.29 1.91 -9.51
C LEU A 423 3.62 1.98 -8.76
N ALA A 424 3.56 2.02 -7.44
CA ALA A 424 4.72 1.97 -6.57
C ALA A 424 4.80 0.61 -5.88
N ARG A 425 6.00 0.06 -5.75
CA ARG A 425 6.25 -1.26 -5.16
C ARG A 425 6.25 -1.24 -3.64
N THR A 426 6.46 -0.05 -3.05
CA THR A 426 6.44 0.18 -1.60
C THR A 426 5.82 1.54 -1.27
N LEU A 427 5.35 1.71 -0.04
CA LEU A 427 4.88 3.00 0.45
C LEU A 427 5.98 4.07 0.38
N ARG A 428 7.23 3.68 0.68
CA ARG A 428 8.36 4.60 0.63
C ARG A 428 8.64 5.10 -0.78
N GLU A 429 8.61 4.21 -1.76
CA GLU A 429 8.74 4.57 -3.18
C GLU A 429 7.62 5.54 -3.60
N ALA A 430 6.37 5.25 -3.21
CA ALA A 430 5.24 6.14 -3.47
C ALA A 430 5.45 7.54 -2.90
N TRP A 431 5.89 7.64 -1.62
CA TRP A 431 6.14 8.93 -1.00
C TRP A 431 7.25 9.71 -1.69
N LEU A 432 8.36 9.06 -2.02
CA LEU A 432 9.49 9.70 -2.68
C LEU A 432 9.12 10.26 -4.06
N ASP A 433 8.27 9.56 -4.81
CA ASP A 433 7.73 10.04 -6.09
C ASP A 433 6.70 11.17 -5.88
N LEU A 434 5.76 11.01 -4.96
CA LEU A 434 4.73 12.01 -4.66
C LEU A 434 5.34 13.35 -4.24
N ARG A 435 6.29 13.35 -3.28
CA ARG A 435 6.92 14.58 -2.80
C ARG A 435 7.68 15.32 -3.90
N HIS A 436 8.26 14.58 -4.85
CA HIS A 436 8.95 15.14 -6.01
C HIS A 436 7.99 15.87 -6.97
N ARG A 437 6.73 15.41 -7.05
CA ARG A 437 5.68 15.93 -7.95
C ARG A 437 4.74 16.96 -7.32
N LEU A 438 4.75 17.09 -5.99
CA LEU A 438 3.92 18.07 -5.29
C LEU A 438 4.36 19.49 -5.62
N GLU A 439 3.38 20.30 -6.01
CA GLU A 439 3.54 21.71 -6.35
C GLU A 439 2.66 22.60 -5.46
N PRO A 440 2.99 23.89 -5.32
CA PRO A 440 2.16 24.82 -4.56
C PRO A 440 0.71 24.85 -5.06
N GLY A 441 -0.23 24.74 -4.12
CA GLY A 441 -1.67 24.70 -4.37
C GLY A 441 -2.25 23.30 -4.53
N ASP A 442 -1.44 22.25 -4.44
CA ASP A 442 -1.91 20.86 -4.52
C ASP A 442 -2.56 20.36 -3.23
N LEU A 443 -3.42 19.35 -3.40
CA LEU A 443 -3.94 18.51 -2.32
C LEU A 443 -3.40 17.09 -2.50
N LEU A 444 -2.75 16.58 -1.47
CA LEU A 444 -2.39 15.16 -1.35
C LEU A 444 -3.45 14.42 -0.54
N LEU A 445 -4.15 13.48 -1.16
CA LEU A 445 -5.16 12.63 -0.53
C LEU A 445 -4.59 11.23 -0.33
N VAL A 446 -4.37 10.84 0.92
CA VAL A 446 -3.85 9.54 1.33
C VAL A 446 -5.01 8.66 1.77
N MET A 447 -5.30 7.58 1.03
CA MET A 447 -6.48 6.74 1.25
C MET A 447 -6.14 5.28 1.48
N GLY A 448 -6.80 4.66 2.46
CA GLY A 448 -6.73 3.23 2.75
C GLY A 448 -6.87 2.90 4.24
N ALA A 449 -7.25 1.67 4.53
CA ALA A 449 -7.47 1.18 5.90
C ALA A 449 -6.21 0.51 6.51
N GLY A 450 -5.14 0.34 5.73
CA GLY A 450 -3.88 -0.26 6.16
C GLY A 450 -2.86 0.77 6.69
N ASP A 451 -1.60 0.52 6.40
CA ASP A 451 -0.45 1.30 6.87
C ASP A 451 -0.06 2.48 5.96
N VAL A 452 -0.87 2.80 4.95
CA VAL A 452 -0.65 3.91 4.01
C VAL A 452 -0.58 5.28 4.70
N GLU A 453 -1.13 5.41 5.91
CA GLU A 453 -1.03 6.63 6.73
C GLU A 453 0.42 7.04 7.01
N GLN A 454 1.39 6.11 6.91
CA GLN A 454 2.82 6.42 6.99
C GLN A 454 3.22 7.49 5.97
N ILE A 455 2.58 7.51 4.80
CA ILE A 455 2.84 8.54 3.77
C ILE A 455 2.46 9.93 4.29
N ALA A 456 1.31 10.06 4.98
CA ALA A 456 0.89 11.32 5.59
C ALA A 456 1.84 11.76 6.72
N ALA A 457 2.35 10.81 7.51
CA ALA A 457 3.34 11.07 8.55
C ALA A 457 4.69 11.54 7.95
N TRP A 458 5.16 10.89 6.88
CA TRP A 458 6.36 11.33 6.16
C TRP A 458 6.17 12.70 5.49
N ALA A 459 4.98 12.97 4.94
CA ALA A 459 4.65 14.28 4.40
C ALA A 459 4.73 15.37 5.48
N LYS A 460 4.17 15.10 6.67
CA LYS A 460 4.25 16.02 7.81
C LYS A 460 5.70 16.30 8.22
N ALA A 461 6.55 15.27 8.27
CA ALA A 461 7.96 15.40 8.64
C ALA A 461 8.76 16.16 7.59
N ASP A 462 8.66 15.74 6.32
CA ASP A 462 9.47 16.29 5.23
C ASP A 462 9.05 17.74 4.89
N LEU A 463 7.74 18.02 4.81
CA LEU A 463 7.22 19.34 4.43
C LEU A 463 7.23 20.36 5.60
N ALA A 464 7.41 19.92 6.86
CA ALA A 464 7.57 20.82 8.00
C ALA A 464 8.89 21.61 7.94
N VAL A 465 9.95 21.02 7.37
CA VAL A 465 11.31 21.57 7.37
C VAL A 465 11.59 22.46 6.16
N THR A 466 10.86 22.31 5.06
CA THR A 466 11.21 22.93 3.78
C THR A 466 10.27 24.08 3.40
N ARG A 467 10.75 25.32 3.58
CA ARG A 467 10.20 26.48 2.87
C ARG A 467 11.08 26.73 1.65
N THR A 468 10.68 26.25 0.48
CA THR A 468 11.36 26.58 -0.78
C THR A 468 10.68 27.80 -1.42
N ALA A 469 11.48 28.82 -1.75
CA ALA A 469 11.05 29.93 -2.61
C ALA A 469 11.13 29.49 -4.09
N GLY A 470 10.46 28.39 -4.46
CA GLY A 470 10.54 27.81 -5.81
C GLY A 470 9.23 27.16 -6.27
N PRO A 471 9.19 26.66 -7.50
CA PRO A 471 7.98 26.04 -8.06
C PRO A 471 7.64 24.66 -7.44
N ARG A 472 8.48 24.12 -6.57
CA ARG A 472 8.29 22.83 -5.90
C ARG A 472 8.25 23.01 -4.38
N LEU A 473 7.49 22.13 -3.72
CA LEU A 473 7.38 22.09 -2.26
C LEU A 473 8.57 21.40 -1.60
N TRP A 474 9.26 20.55 -2.35
CA TRP A 474 10.41 19.76 -1.89
C TRP A 474 11.63 20.00 -2.76
N ARG A 475 12.82 20.05 -2.14
CA ARG A 475 14.11 20.13 -2.82
C ARG A 475 14.89 18.83 -2.58
N GLU A 476 15.31 18.18 -3.67
CA GLU A 476 15.99 16.89 -3.56
C GLU A 476 17.39 17.04 -2.98
N PRO A 477 17.84 16.09 -2.12
CA PRO A 477 19.14 16.16 -1.46
C PRO A 477 20.35 16.21 -2.40
N CYS A 478 20.20 15.73 -3.65
CA CYS A 478 21.26 15.77 -4.65
C CYS A 478 21.52 17.17 -5.23
N GLU A 479 20.55 18.09 -5.20
CA GLU A 479 20.70 19.44 -5.78
C GLU A 479 21.83 20.26 -5.13
N PRO A 480 21.90 20.41 -3.79
CA PRO A 480 23.01 21.12 -3.15
C PRO A 480 24.37 20.47 -3.42
N LEU A 481 24.42 19.14 -3.50
CA LEU A 481 25.61 18.36 -3.76
C LEU A 481 26.20 18.64 -5.14
N LEU A 482 25.32 18.87 -6.12
CA LEU A 482 25.69 19.13 -7.53
C LEU A 482 25.93 20.62 -7.81
N ALA A 483 25.73 21.50 -6.84
CA ALA A 483 26.10 22.92 -6.96
C ALA A 483 27.62 23.11 -7.05
N GLU A 484 28.43 22.19 -6.50
CA GLU A 484 29.87 22.19 -6.68
C GLU A 484 30.24 21.66 -8.08
N PRO A 485 31.08 22.36 -8.85
CA PRO A 485 31.40 22.00 -10.22
C PRO A 485 32.00 20.58 -10.38
N LEU A 486 31.62 19.94 -11.48
CA LEU A 486 32.21 18.73 -12.05
C LEU A 486 32.66 19.08 -13.47
N PRO A 487 33.84 19.67 -13.67
CA PRO A 487 34.18 20.45 -14.87
C PRO A 487 34.24 19.64 -16.17
N ALA A 488 34.53 18.34 -16.09
CA ALA A 488 34.52 17.46 -17.27
C ALA A 488 33.18 16.73 -17.49
N SER A 489 32.21 16.89 -16.61
CA SER A 489 30.99 16.11 -16.57
C SER A 489 29.75 16.92 -16.98
N LEU A 490 28.78 16.23 -17.58
CA LEU A 490 27.46 16.79 -17.85
C LEU A 490 26.51 16.50 -16.69
N VAL A 491 25.87 17.53 -16.15
CA VAL A 491 24.86 17.42 -15.08
C VAL A 491 23.52 17.95 -15.57
N ARG A 492 22.45 17.20 -15.33
CA ARG A 492 21.06 17.61 -15.60
C ARG A 492 20.17 17.20 -14.45
N LEU A 493 19.31 18.09 -14.00
CA LEU A 493 18.29 17.79 -13.00
C LEU A 493 17.01 17.33 -13.72
N ASN A 494 16.24 16.47 -13.06
CA ASN A 494 14.94 15.96 -13.53
C ASN A 494 15.00 15.35 -14.95
N GLU A 495 16.01 14.53 -15.20
CA GLU A 495 16.26 13.95 -16.53
C GLU A 495 15.36 12.76 -16.79
N PRO A 496 14.57 12.74 -17.88
CA PRO A 496 13.77 11.61 -18.30
C PRO A 496 14.63 10.38 -18.60
N LEU A 497 14.39 9.27 -17.89
CA LEU A 497 15.20 8.06 -18.01
C LEU A 497 14.69 7.08 -19.07
N GLY A 498 13.43 7.18 -19.48
CA GLY A 498 12.86 6.31 -20.50
C GLY A 498 13.74 6.25 -21.76
N ILE A 499 14.14 7.40 -22.29
CA ILE A 499 15.02 7.50 -23.49
C ILE A 499 16.44 6.96 -23.28
N LYS A 500 16.83 6.67 -22.04
CA LYS A 500 18.15 6.11 -21.70
C LYS A 500 18.15 4.59 -21.62
N THR A 501 16.98 3.94 -21.80
CA THR A 501 16.80 2.50 -21.76
C THR A 501 16.30 1.95 -23.10
N THR A 502 16.46 0.64 -23.32
CA THR A 502 15.96 -0.02 -24.54
C THR A 502 14.44 -0.19 -24.53
N TYR A 503 13.79 -0.27 -23.37
CA TYR A 503 12.33 -0.27 -23.27
C TYR A 503 11.71 1.08 -23.63
N ARG A 504 12.46 2.18 -23.49
CA ARG A 504 11.99 3.56 -23.70
C ARG A 504 10.83 3.98 -22.81
N VAL A 505 10.71 3.38 -21.64
CA VAL A 505 9.73 3.71 -20.59
C VAL A 505 10.45 4.01 -19.27
N GLY A 506 9.74 4.66 -18.34
CA GLY A 506 10.22 4.99 -17.00
C GLY A 506 10.21 6.48 -16.72
N GLY A 507 10.18 6.82 -15.43
CA GLY A 507 10.14 8.18 -14.92
C GLY A 507 11.49 8.89 -14.98
N GLU A 508 11.59 10.00 -14.23
CA GLU A 508 12.77 10.88 -14.19
C GLU A 508 13.74 10.45 -13.09
N ALA A 509 15.01 10.79 -13.25
CA ALA A 509 15.96 10.84 -12.14
C ALA A 509 15.97 12.24 -11.53
N ASP A 510 16.19 12.36 -10.22
CA ASP A 510 16.39 13.66 -9.58
C ASP A 510 17.57 14.40 -10.20
N ALA A 511 18.63 13.66 -10.49
CA ALA A 511 19.78 14.15 -11.24
C ALA A 511 20.37 13.08 -12.18
N TRP A 512 20.80 13.51 -13.34
CA TRP A 512 21.60 12.76 -14.28
C TRP A 512 23.01 13.33 -14.35
N VAL A 513 24.01 12.48 -14.14
CA VAL A 513 25.42 12.86 -14.29
C VAL A 513 26.08 11.94 -15.33
N GLU A 514 26.66 12.52 -16.39
CA GLU A 514 27.53 11.82 -17.31
C GLU A 514 28.97 12.19 -16.97
N ALA A 515 29.65 11.31 -16.22
CA ALA A 515 31.01 11.55 -15.75
C ALA A 515 32.00 11.59 -16.92
N GLY A 516 32.71 12.71 -17.04
CA GLY A 516 33.66 12.98 -18.12
C GLY A 516 35.11 12.71 -17.76
N SER A 517 35.41 12.46 -16.48
CA SER A 517 36.74 12.09 -15.98
C SER A 517 36.65 11.18 -14.77
N GLU A 518 37.77 10.51 -14.43
CA GLU A 518 37.88 9.72 -13.21
C GLU A 518 37.82 10.62 -11.97
N ASP A 519 38.45 11.80 -12.02
CA ASP A 519 38.47 12.77 -10.91
C ASP A 519 37.07 13.28 -10.58
N ASP A 520 36.27 13.66 -11.59
CA ASP A 520 34.87 14.06 -11.40
C ASP A 520 34.02 12.93 -10.81
N LEU A 521 34.25 11.70 -11.27
CA LEU A 521 33.55 10.53 -10.75
C LEU A 521 33.86 10.29 -9.27
N VAL A 522 35.15 10.31 -8.90
CA VAL A 522 35.59 10.15 -7.51
C VAL A 522 35.05 11.25 -6.61
N ALA A 523 35.09 12.51 -7.06
CA ALA A 523 34.52 13.63 -6.35
C ALA A 523 33.00 13.46 -6.14
N LEU A 524 32.27 13.07 -7.17
CA LEU A 524 30.82 12.83 -7.10
C LEU A 524 30.48 11.71 -6.10
N LEU A 525 31.16 10.56 -6.18
CA LEU A 525 30.94 9.42 -5.30
C LEU A 525 31.23 9.78 -3.84
N SER A 526 32.34 10.45 -3.56
CA SER A 526 32.68 10.90 -2.21
C SER A 526 31.64 11.88 -1.63
N ARG A 527 31.16 12.82 -2.43
CA ARG A 527 30.11 13.76 -2.00
C ARG A 527 28.77 13.02 -1.75
N ALA A 528 28.35 12.16 -2.68
CA ALA A 528 27.12 11.41 -2.57
C ALA A 528 27.12 10.49 -1.35
N ASN A 529 28.21 9.78 -1.10
CA ASN A 529 28.37 8.90 0.05
C ASN A 529 28.26 9.67 1.38
N ARG A 530 28.94 10.83 1.51
CA ARG A 530 28.85 11.68 2.71
C ARG A 530 27.45 12.23 2.95
N ALA A 531 26.72 12.53 1.88
CA ALA A 531 25.37 13.06 1.96
C ALA A 531 24.29 11.97 2.06
N GLY A 532 24.63 10.69 2.00
CA GLY A 532 23.67 9.58 1.96
C GLY A 532 22.79 9.57 0.71
N VAL A 533 23.25 10.20 -0.40
CA VAL A 533 22.51 10.26 -1.66
C VAL A 533 22.83 9.01 -2.50
N PRO A 534 21.81 8.22 -2.90
CA PRO A 534 22.04 7.03 -3.70
C PRO A 534 22.54 7.36 -5.11
N VAL A 535 23.46 6.54 -5.62
CA VAL A 535 23.99 6.62 -6.98
C VAL A 535 23.67 5.32 -7.73
N THR A 536 22.92 5.44 -8.81
CA THR A 536 22.54 4.31 -9.68
C THR A 536 23.26 4.41 -11.02
N VAL A 537 24.07 3.42 -11.36
CA VAL A 537 24.83 3.41 -12.64
C VAL A 537 23.96 2.90 -13.78
N ILE A 538 23.85 3.71 -14.85
CA ILE A 538 23.15 3.35 -16.09
C ILE A 538 24.16 3.24 -17.24
N GLY A 539 24.42 2.02 -17.68
CA GLY A 539 25.28 1.73 -18.83
C GLY A 539 24.61 2.01 -20.17
N GLY A 540 24.35 0.95 -20.95
CA GLY A 540 23.58 1.00 -22.19
C GLY A 540 22.05 1.00 -22.01
N GLY A 541 21.57 0.80 -20.79
CA GLY A 541 20.13 0.70 -20.49
C GLY A 541 19.45 -0.55 -21.09
N SER A 542 20.21 -1.55 -21.50
CA SER A 542 19.71 -2.72 -22.24
C SER A 542 19.19 -3.87 -21.37
N ASN A 543 19.38 -3.78 -20.06
CA ASN A 543 18.89 -4.74 -19.08
C ASN A 543 18.19 -4.04 -17.89
N LEU A 544 17.56 -2.89 -18.16
CA LEU A 544 16.94 -2.05 -17.11
C LEU A 544 15.47 -1.80 -17.45
N LEU A 545 14.63 -1.93 -16.43
CA LEU A 545 13.28 -1.41 -16.40
C LEU A 545 13.20 -0.34 -15.29
N ILE A 546 13.18 0.93 -15.69
CA ILE A 546 13.04 2.06 -14.76
C ILE A 546 11.55 2.21 -14.42
N PRO A 547 11.15 2.20 -13.14
CA PRO A 547 9.76 2.44 -12.76
C PRO A 547 9.24 3.81 -13.22
N ASP A 548 7.92 3.97 -13.36
CA ASP A 548 7.30 5.27 -13.64
C ASP A 548 7.54 6.29 -12.53
N THR A 549 7.79 5.84 -11.31
CA THR A 549 8.23 6.64 -10.16
C THR A 549 9.64 7.20 -10.32
N GLY A 550 10.40 6.74 -11.32
CA GLY A 550 11.76 7.19 -11.61
C GLY A 550 12.81 6.69 -10.64
N LEU A 551 13.93 7.38 -10.57
CA LEU A 551 15.04 7.09 -9.65
C LEU A 551 15.32 8.28 -8.73
N ARG A 552 15.31 8.03 -7.44
CA ARG A 552 15.70 9.03 -6.45
C ARG A 552 17.22 9.04 -6.26
N GLY A 553 17.80 10.24 -6.19
CA GLY A 553 19.23 10.46 -6.14
C GLY A 553 19.85 10.68 -7.52
N ILE A 554 21.04 10.13 -7.74
CA ILE A 554 21.85 10.39 -8.94
C ILE A 554 21.86 9.17 -9.85
N ALA A 555 21.34 9.34 -11.07
CA ALA A 555 21.56 8.40 -12.17
C ALA A 555 22.88 8.74 -12.88
N LEU A 556 23.85 7.85 -12.80
CA LEU A 556 25.21 8.03 -13.29
C LEU A 556 25.46 7.26 -14.58
N ARG A 557 26.04 7.91 -15.58
CA ARG A 557 26.64 7.29 -16.77
C ARG A 557 28.11 7.64 -16.88
N LEU A 558 28.91 6.68 -17.30
CA LEU A 558 30.31 6.93 -17.69
C LEU A 558 30.36 7.36 -19.15
N SER A 559 30.96 8.51 -19.45
CA SER A 559 31.03 9.05 -20.82
C SER A 559 31.89 8.15 -21.72
N ALA A 560 31.47 8.02 -22.99
CA ALA A 560 32.24 7.24 -23.97
C ALA A 560 33.61 7.90 -24.27
N ALA A 561 33.69 9.22 -24.21
CA ALA A 561 34.93 9.96 -24.46
C ALA A 561 36.05 9.59 -23.48
N ALA A 562 35.72 9.48 -22.19
CA ALA A 562 36.70 9.18 -21.15
C ALA A 562 36.85 7.67 -20.87
N PHE A 563 35.77 6.89 -20.96
CA PHE A 563 35.69 5.54 -20.43
C PHE A 563 35.46 4.45 -21.50
N ALA A 564 35.53 4.74 -22.80
CA ALA A 564 35.43 3.73 -23.85
C ALA A 564 36.80 3.39 -24.50
N THR A 565 37.86 3.45 -23.69
CA THR A 565 39.22 3.05 -24.11
C THR A 565 39.25 1.59 -24.51
N LEU A 566 40.09 1.25 -25.50
CA LEU A 566 40.32 -0.11 -25.97
C LEU A 566 41.74 -0.23 -26.51
N ARG A 567 42.56 -1.06 -25.87
CA ARG A 567 43.94 -1.36 -26.27
C ARG A 567 44.14 -2.85 -26.31
N ILE A 568 44.83 -3.33 -27.31
CA ILE A 568 45.16 -4.76 -27.53
C ILE A 568 46.67 -4.91 -27.58
N GLU A 569 47.23 -5.71 -26.69
CA GLU A 569 48.65 -6.03 -26.61
C GLU A 569 48.80 -7.54 -26.54
N GLY A 570 49.16 -8.13 -27.68
CA GLY A 570 49.24 -9.59 -27.84
C GLY A 570 47.88 -10.25 -27.67
N THR A 571 47.67 -10.97 -26.58
CA THR A 571 46.40 -11.63 -26.22
C THR A 571 45.67 -10.92 -25.07
N THR A 572 46.23 -9.83 -24.56
CA THR A 572 45.63 -9.03 -23.51
C THR A 572 44.85 -7.86 -24.09
N VAL A 573 43.63 -7.68 -23.65
CA VAL A 573 42.77 -6.57 -24.05
C VAL A 573 42.47 -5.72 -22.82
N THR A 574 42.95 -4.47 -22.81
CA THR A 574 42.58 -3.48 -21.77
C THR A 574 41.46 -2.61 -22.30
N VAL A 575 40.33 -2.58 -21.56
CA VAL A 575 39.09 -1.97 -22.06
C VAL A 575 38.35 -1.24 -21.00
N GLY A 576 37.82 -0.06 -21.33
CA GLY A 576 37.00 0.78 -20.44
C GLY A 576 35.52 0.35 -20.43
N PRO A 577 34.81 0.59 -19.31
CA PRO A 577 33.45 0.12 -19.09
C PRO A 577 32.41 0.72 -20.01
N ALA A 578 32.67 1.88 -20.62
CA ALA A 578 31.77 2.51 -21.59
C ALA A 578 31.93 1.97 -23.01
N CYS A 579 32.87 1.06 -23.26
CA CYS A 579 33.08 0.44 -24.57
C CYS A 579 31.85 -0.42 -24.96
N PRO A 580 31.24 -0.19 -26.16
CA PRO A 580 30.15 -1.03 -26.65
C PRO A 580 30.61 -2.49 -26.92
N ALA A 581 29.74 -3.46 -26.58
CA ALA A 581 30.01 -4.89 -26.83
C ALA A 581 30.40 -5.19 -28.26
N ALA A 582 29.70 -4.62 -29.25
CA ALA A 582 29.99 -4.80 -30.67
C ALA A 582 31.41 -4.31 -31.02
N ARG A 583 31.82 -3.12 -30.52
CA ARG A 583 33.18 -2.59 -30.77
C ARG A 583 34.27 -3.50 -30.18
N LEU A 584 34.02 -4.08 -28.99
CA LEU A 584 34.95 -5.02 -28.37
C LEU A 584 35.07 -6.31 -29.20
N ALA A 585 33.94 -6.88 -29.66
CA ALA A 585 33.92 -8.07 -30.51
C ALA A 585 34.61 -7.83 -31.85
N ASP A 586 34.36 -6.68 -32.52
CA ASP A 586 34.99 -6.29 -33.78
C ASP A 586 36.51 -6.13 -33.65
N ALA A 587 36.97 -5.55 -32.55
CA ALA A 587 38.39 -5.36 -32.29
C ALA A 587 39.11 -6.70 -32.04
N ALA A 588 38.49 -7.61 -31.29
CA ALA A 588 39.00 -8.95 -31.05
C ALA A 588 39.13 -9.77 -32.37
N GLU A 589 38.08 -9.74 -33.20
CA GLU A 589 38.12 -10.41 -34.54
C GLU A 589 39.26 -9.87 -35.39
N LYS A 590 39.39 -8.53 -35.52
CA LYS A 590 40.44 -7.88 -36.30
C LYS A 590 41.87 -8.23 -35.81
N ALA A 591 42.01 -8.47 -34.51
CA ALA A 591 43.26 -8.88 -33.89
C ALA A 591 43.50 -10.41 -33.95
N GLY A 592 42.60 -11.20 -34.51
CA GLY A 592 42.67 -12.66 -34.54
C GLY A 592 42.56 -13.29 -33.15
N LEU A 593 41.77 -12.70 -32.26
CA LEU A 593 41.56 -13.15 -30.89
C LEU A 593 40.18 -13.80 -30.74
N THR A 594 40.17 -15.05 -30.27
CA THR A 594 38.97 -15.84 -29.98
C THR A 594 38.56 -15.75 -28.52
N GLY A 595 37.29 -16.04 -28.23
CA GLY A 595 36.71 -16.07 -26.87
C GLY A 595 35.63 -15.02 -26.64
N LEU A 596 35.38 -14.12 -27.64
CA LEU A 596 34.34 -13.07 -27.54
C LEU A 596 33.31 -13.11 -28.67
N GLU A 597 33.26 -14.17 -29.50
CA GLU A 597 32.33 -14.34 -30.62
C GLU A 597 30.86 -14.30 -30.15
N TRP A 598 30.59 -14.81 -28.95
CA TRP A 598 29.29 -14.83 -28.34
C TRP A 598 28.70 -13.44 -28.01
N LEU A 599 29.54 -12.38 -28.01
CA LEU A 599 29.10 -11.00 -27.86
C LEU A 599 28.29 -10.48 -29.05
N GLU A 600 28.34 -11.18 -30.20
CA GLU A 600 27.61 -10.75 -31.40
C GLU A 600 26.12 -10.62 -31.14
N GLY A 601 25.57 -9.43 -31.41
CA GLY A 601 24.17 -9.10 -31.18
C GLY A 601 23.77 -8.93 -29.74
N ILE A 602 24.70 -8.93 -28.76
CA ILE A 602 24.41 -8.55 -27.39
C ILE A 602 24.46 -7.01 -27.25
N PRO A 603 23.35 -6.36 -26.92
CA PRO A 603 23.36 -4.92 -26.71
C PRO A 603 24.01 -4.57 -25.35
N GLY A 604 24.59 -3.39 -25.27
CA GLY A 604 25.12 -2.87 -24.00
C GLY A 604 26.58 -2.47 -24.07
N ARG A 605 27.13 -2.16 -22.90
CA ARG A 605 28.51 -1.71 -22.69
C ARG A 605 29.22 -2.65 -21.71
N LEU A 606 30.55 -2.70 -21.78
CA LEU A 606 31.35 -3.62 -20.99
C LEU A 606 31.03 -3.60 -19.49
N GLY A 607 30.86 -2.41 -18.89
CA GLY A 607 30.53 -2.32 -17.45
C GLY A 607 29.27 -3.10 -17.07
N GLY A 608 28.22 -3.03 -17.90
CA GLY A 608 27.00 -3.83 -17.72
C GLY A 608 27.22 -5.32 -17.96
N LEU A 609 28.02 -5.68 -18.96
CA LEU A 609 28.38 -7.09 -19.23
C LEU A 609 29.11 -7.71 -18.04
N LEU A 610 30.07 -6.99 -17.46
CA LEU A 610 30.82 -7.43 -16.28
C LEU A 610 29.93 -7.56 -15.04
N ARG A 611 29.06 -6.57 -14.79
CA ARG A 611 28.12 -6.56 -13.65
C ARG A 611 27.20 -7.78 -13.69
N MET A 612 26.69 -8.10 -14.88
CA MET A 612 25.73 -9.19 -15.11
C MET A 612 26.40 -10.52 -15.41
N ASN A 613 27.74 -10.63 -15.42
CA ASN A 613 28.42 -11.78 -15.99
C ASN A 613 27.72 -12.24 -17.29
N ALA A 614 27.57 -11.30 -18.22
CA ALA A 614 26.81 -11.56 -19.45
C ALA A 614 27.39 -12.74 -20.20
N GLY A 615 26.55 -13.58 -20.73
CA GLY A 615 26.96 -14.76 -21.49
C GLY A 615 25.84 -15.27 -22.39
N ALA A 616 26.25 -15.93 -23.48
CA ALA A 616 25.40 -16.61 -24.44
C ALA A 616 26.22 -17.66 -25.18
N TYR A 617 25.56 -18.67 -25.78
CA TYR A 617 26.19 -19.66 -26.64
C TYR A 617 27.47 -20.28 -26.04
N ASP A 618 27.36 -20.72 -24.76
CA ASP A 618 28.44 -21.37 -23.98
C ASP A 618 29.63 -20.47 -23.59
N GLY A 619 29.55 -19.16 -23.84
CA GLY A 619 30.53 -18.16 -23.42
C GLY A 619 29.96 -17.21 -22.36
N ASP A 620 30.80 -16.70 -21.44
CA ASP A 620 30.52 -15.60 -20.55
C ASP A 620 31.77 -14.71 -20.36
N ILE A 621 31.52 -13.44 -19.96
CA ILE A 621 32.62 -12.47 -19.87
C ILE A 621 33.58 -12.79 -18.71
N GLY A 622 33.11 -13.38 -17.61
CA GLY A 622 33.93 -13.69 -16.44
C GLY A 622 35.05 -14.66 -16.70
N ARG A 623 34.92 -15.54 -17.73
CA ARG A 623 35.98 -16.45 -18.17
C ARG A 623 37.20 -15.74 -18.76
N CYS A 624 37.01 -14.54 -19.30
CA CYS A 624 38.06 -13.78 -19.96
C CYS A 624 38.72 -12.72 -19.04
N VAL A 625 38.07 -12.39 -17.91
CA VAL A 625 38.53 -11.29 -17.03
C VAL A 625 39.79 -11.73 -16.26
N ALA A 626 40.85 -10.94 -16.36
CA ALA A 626 42.09 -11.13 -15.62
C ALA A 626 42.18 -10.17 -14.41
N TRP A 627 41.67 -8.96 -14.51
CA TRP A 627 41.66 -7.96 -13.45
C TRP A 627 40.61 -6.86 -13.73
N MET A 628 40.24 -6.10 -12.72
CA MET A 628 39.42 -4.89 -12.87
C MET A 628 39.95 -3.74 -12.00
N LYS A 629 39.94 -2.51 -12.54
CA LYS A 629 40.05 -1.28 -11.78
C LYS A 629 38.67 -0.79 -11.46
N VAL A 630 38.39 -0.51 -10.19
CA VAL A 630 37.05 -0.13 -9.72
C VAL A 630 37.10 1.08 -8.81
N ALA A 631 36.02 1.86 -8.77
CA ALA A 631 35.75 2.85 -7.74
C ALA A 631 34.76 2.26 -6.73
N GLU A 632 35.06 2.39 -5.45
CA GLU A 632 34.17 2.08 -4.33
C GLU A 632 33.12 3.19 -4.17
N ALA A 633 32.07 2.94 -3.36
CA ALA A 633 31.01 3.91 -3.13
C ALA A 633 31.49 5.24 -2.49
N ASP A 634 32.59 5.24 -1.76
CA ASP A 634 33.22 6.43 -1.16
C ASP A 634 34.15 7.20 -2.10
N GLY A 635 34.34 6.69 -3.33
CA GLY A 635 35.27 7.24 -4.32
C GLY A 635 36.67 6.64 -4.27
N THR A 636 36.99 5.73 -3.35
CA THR A 636 38.30 5.04 -3.32
C THR A 636 38.48 4.20 -4.57
N VAL A 637 39.63 4.34 -5.25
CA VAL A 637 39.95 3.57 -6.46
C VAL A 637 40.94 2.46 -6.12
N ARG A 638 40.62 1.23 -6.57
CA ARG A 638 41.50 0.07 -6.38
C ARG A 638 41.47 -0.86 -7.60
N ARG A 639 42.50 -1.71 -7.70
CA ARG A 639 42.59 -2.78 -8.67
C ARG A 639 42.29 -4.11 -7.98
N LEU A 640 41.37 -4.88 -8.56
CA LEU A 640 41.02 -6.25 -8.14
C LEU A 640 41.73 -7.23 -9.04
N ALA A 641 42.48 -8.18 -8.47
CA ALA A 641 43.09 -9.29 -9.19
C ALA A 641 42.01 -10.36 -9.51
N ARG A 642 42.36 -11.32 -10.39
CA ARG A 642 41.42 -12.39 -10.81
C ARG A 642 40.87 -13.18 -9.62
N GLU A 643 41.68 -13.40 -8.62
CA GLU A 643 41.38 -14.19 -7.42
C GLU A 643 40.35 -13.50 -6.50
N GLU A 644 40.25 -12.18 -6.60
CA GLU A 644 39.27 -11.36 -5.85
C GLU A 644 37.91 -11.28 -6.57
N LEU A 645 37.83 -11.78 -7.81
CA LEU A 645 36.66 -11.65 -8.67
C LEU A 645 35.83 -12.95 -8.64
N VAL A 646 34.60 -12.82 -8.13
CA VAL A 646 33.62 -13.89 -8.08
C VAL A 646 32.56 -13.64 -9.17
N PHE A 647 32.40 -14.62 -10.05
CA PHE A 647 31.37 -14.63 -11.09
C PHE A 647 30.44 -15.82 -10.89
N SER A 648 29.16 -15.59 -11.06
CA SER A 648 28.13 -16.62 -11.05
C SER A 648 27.12 -16.35 -12.17
N TYR A 649 26.12 -17.24 -12.32
CA TYR A 649 25.14 -17.13 -13.38
C TYR A 649 24.40 -15.77 -13.30
N ARG A 650 24.56 -14.93 -14.32
CA ARG A 650 23.93 -13.59 -14.43
C ARG A 650 24.26 -12.61 -13.29
N GLN A 651 25.42 -12.75 -12.65
CA GLN A 651 25.86 -11.80 -11.62
C GLN A 651 27.37 -11.82 -11.37
N CYS A 652 27.90 -10.71 -10.89
CA CYS A 652 29.27 -10.57 -10.38
C CYS A 652 29.21 -9.92 -8.97
N PRO A 653 29.13 -10.73 -7.90
CA PRO A 653 29.04 -10.22 -6.52
C PRO A 653 30.20 -9.26 -6.16
N SER A 654 31.40 -9.49 -6.69
CA SER A 654 32.55 -8.58 -6.46
C SER A 654 32.30 -7.16 -6.95
N LEU A 655 31.29 -6.92 -7.79
CA LEU A 655 30.94 -5.58 -8.30
C LEU A 655 29.72 -4.98 -7.56
N GLU A 656 29.24 -5.62 -6.50
CA GLU A 656 28.21 -5.01 -5.68
C GLU A 656 28.73 -3.71 -5.05
N LYS A 657 28.01 -2.60 -5.24
CA LYS A 657 28.40 -1.25 -4.78
C LYS A 657 29.72 -0.71 -5.37
N ARG A 658 30.23 -1.31 -6.45
CA ARG A 658 31.46 -0.88 -7.13
C ARG A 658 31.18 -0.47 -8.58
N ILE A 659 31.94 0.50 -9.06
CA ILE A 659 31.87 0.99 -10.44
C ILE A 659 33.17 0.62 -11.16
N VAL A 660 33.05 -0.14 -12.26
CA VAL A 660 34.21 -0.49 -13.07
C VAL A 660 34.73 0.74 -13.80
N LEU A 661 36.04 0.98 -13.75
CA LEU A 661 36.76 2.05 -14.45
C LEU A 661 37.54 1.51 -15.65
N GLU A 662 38.09 0.29 -15.53
CA GLU A 662 38.86 -0.40 -16.57
C GLU A 662 38.86 -1.91 -16.25
N ALA A 663 38.93 -2.74 -17.27
CA ALA A 663 39.12 -4.19 -17.12
C ALA A 663 40.21 -4.70 -18.07
N GLY A 664 41.00 -5.68 -17.60
CA GLY A 664 41.91 -6.47 -18.41
C GLY A 664 41.28 -7.82 -18.74
N LEU A 665 41.18 -8.11 -20.03
CA LEU A 665 40.70 -9.41 -20.50
C LEU A 665 41.87 -10.20 -21.09
N GLN A 666 41.96 -11.49 -20.80
CA GLN A 666 42.91 -12.43 -21.39
C GLN A 666 42.17 -13.29 -22.40
N LEU A 667 42.55 -13.17 -23.66
CA LEU A 667 41.98 -13.93 -24.79
C LEU A 667 43.01 -14.91 -25.34
N ALA A 668 42.62 -15.72 -26.32
CA ALA A 668 43.50 -16.64 -27.04
C ALA A 668 43.60 -16.24 -28.53
N LYS A 669 44.72 -16.60 -29.17
CA LYS A 669 44.84 -16.49 -30.62
C LYS A 669 43.90 -17.53 -31.27
N GLY A 670 43.21 -17.13 -32.33
CA GLY A 670 42.29 -17.96 -33.09
C GLY A 670 42.43 -17.74 -34.59
N ASP A 671 41.85 -18.63 -35.39
CA ASP A 671 41.76 -18.46 -36.84
C ASP A 671 40.70 -17.38 -37.16
N PRO A 672 41.08 -16.26 -37.80
CA PRO A 672 40.14 -15.20 -38.16
C PRO A 672 38.92 -15.65 -38.98
N ALA A 673 39.10 -16.69 -39.83
CA ALA A 673 38.01 -17.24 -40.63
C ALA A 673 36.96 -17.96 -39.76
N LEU A 674 37.41 -18.73 -38.76
CA LEU A 674 36.52 -19.42 -37.81
C LEU A 674 35.83 -18.43 -36.87
N ILE A 675 36.54 -17.41 -36.38
CA ILE A 675 35.97 -16.34 -35.54
C ILE A 675 34.83 -15.66 -36.30
N ARG A 676 35.09 -15.25 -37.56
CA ARG A 676 34.08 -14.60 -38.41
C ARG A 676 32.89 -15.50 -38.69
N ALA A 677 33.12 -16.76 -39.06
CA ALA A 677 32.05 -17.72 -39.33
C ALA A 677 31.13 -17.91 -38.09
N ARG A 678 31.70 -18.00 -36.91
CA ARG A 678 30.95 -18.14 -35.66
C ARG A 678 30.13 -16.89 -35.37
N ARG A 679 30.67 -15.69 -35.56
CA ARG A 679 29.94 -14.42 -35.41
C ARG A 679 28.76 -14.31 -36.40
N GLU A 680 28.97 -14.65 -37.67
CA GLU A 680 27.91 -14.64 -38.68
C GLU A 680 26.77 -15.62 -38.32
N GLU A 681 27.10 -16.83 -37.84
CA GLU A 681 26.12 -17.78 -37.35
C GLU A 681 25.25 -17.18 -36.22
N ILE A 682 25.88 -16.57 -35.23
CA ILE A 682 25.19 -15.96 -34.06
C ILE A 682 24.32 -14.78 -34.52
N LYS A 683 24.85 -13.95 -35.42
CA LYS A 683 24.11 -12.82 -36.00
C LYS A 683 22.84 -13.26 -36.71
N GLY A 684 22.91 -14.37 -37.46
CA GLY A 684 21.73 -14.97 -38.08
C GLY A 684 20.65 -15.39 -37.07
N LYS A 685 21.07 -15.95 -35.94
CA LYS A 685 20.15 -16.39 -34.88
C LYS A 685 19.48 -15.24 -34.12
N ARG A 686 20.08 -14.05 -34.03
CA ARG A 686 19.62 -12.91 -33.21
C ARG A 686 19.05 -11.73 -34.00
N GLY A 687 19.23 -11.69 -35.30
CA GLY A 687 18.89 -10.53 -36.14
C GLY A 687 17.42 -10.08 -36.05
N TRP A 688 16.51 -10.99 -35.71
CA TRP A 688 15.08 -10.70 -35.57
C TRP A 688 14.71 -9.79 -34.36
N MET A 689 15.62 -9.65 -33.40
CA MET A 689 15.39 -8.78 -32.22
C MET A 689 15.69 -7.29 -32.50
N LYS A 690 16.27 -6.97 -33.66
CA LYS A 690 16.71 -5.62 -33.99
C LYS A 690 15.51 -4.66 -34.07
N GLY A 691 15.61 -3.54 -33.37
CA GLY A 691 14.59 -2.48 -33.37
C GLY A 691 13.44 -2.66 -32.38
N MET A 692 13.41 -3.74 -31.62
CA MET A 692 12.40 -3.95 -30.58
C MET A 692 12.71 -3.13 -29.33
N HIS A 693 11.68 -2.55 -28.73
CA HIS A 693 11.78 -1.92 -27.41
C HIS A 693 11.67 -3.01 -26.33
N SER A 694 12.78 -3.65 -26.01
CA SER A 694 12.87 -4.77 -25.09
C SER A 694 14.23 -4.76 -24.37
N ALA A 695 14.31 -5.41 -23.22
CA ALA A 695 15.54 -5.64 -22.46
C ALA A 695 16.06 -7.09 -22.60
N GLY A 696 15.58 -7.86 -23.59
CA GLY A 696 15.90 -9.28 -23.73
C GLY A 696 15.08 -10.17 -22.82
N SER A 697 15.69 -11.25 -22.30
CA SER A 697 15.03 -12.18 -21.38
C SER A 697 14.68 -11.49 -20.07
N VAL A 698 13.42 -11.61 -19.65
CA VAL A 698 12.92 -10.96 -18.42
C VAL A 698 13.25 -11.79 -17.18
N PHE A 699 13.19 -13.11 -17.29
CA PHE A 699 13.48 -14.03 -16.19
C PHE A 699 14.71 -14.89 -16.48
N LYS A 700 15.44 -15.22 -15.43
CA LYS A 700 16.50 -16.23 -15.45
C LYS A 700 15.89 -17.62 -15.69
N ASN A 701 16.64 -18.50 -16.33
CA ASN A 701 16.24 -19.91 -16.36
C ASN A 701 16.42 -20.53 -14.98
N PRO A 702 15.41 -21.23 -14.44
CA PRO A 702 15.57 -22.08 -13.26
C PRO A 702 16.58 -23.22 -13.52
N PRO A 703 17.13 -23.88 -12.48
CA PRO A 703 18.16 -24.92 -12.65
C PRO A 703 17.83 -26.02 -13.66
N ASP A 704 16.60 -26.52 -13.69
CA ASP A 704 16.20 -27.67 -14.50
C ASP A 704 15.09 -27.36 -15.52
N ALA A 705 14.86 -26.06 -15.84
CA ALA A 705 13.80 -25.65 -16.75
C ALA A 705 14.14 -24.38 -17.54
N PHE A 706 13.40 -24.13 -18.59
CA PHE A 706 13.50 -22.90 -19.35
C PHE A 706 12.33 -21.96 -18.99
N ALA A 707 12.66 -20.75 -18.53
CA ALA A 707 11.65 -19.76 -18.17
C ALA A 707 10.64 -19.49 -19.30
N GLY A 708 11.13 -19.41 -20.56
CA GLY A 708 10.26 -19.21 -21.71
C GLY A 708 9.21 -20.31 -21.90
N GLN A 709 9.58 -21.58 -21.65
CA GLN A 709 8.67 -22.72 -21.73
C GLN A 709 7.63 -22.66 -20.62
N LEU A 710 8.04 -22.41 -19.38
CA LEU A 710 7.12 -22.29 -18.24
C LEU A 710 6.10 -21.17 -18.44
N ILE A 711 6.52 -20.04 -19.02
CA ILE A 711 5.63 -18.90 -19.35
C ILE A 711 4.65 -19.27 -20.46
N GLU A 712 5.09 -20.01 -21.48
CA GLU A 712 4.23 -20.48 -22.56
C GLU A 712 3.20 -21.50 -22.05
N GLU A 713 3.61 -22.47 -21.23
CA GLU A 713 2.74 -23.46 -20.57
C GLU A 713 1.75 -22.78 -19.60
N ALA A 714 2.16 -21.67 -18.98
CA ALA A 714 1.29 -20.85 -18.17
C ALA A 714 0.26 -20.06 -19.01
N GLY A 715 0.39 -20.06 -20.35
CA GLY A 715 -0.56 -19.45 -21.28
C GLY A 715 -0.36 -17.95 -21.48
N TRP A 716 0.83 -17.41 -21.25
CA TRP A 716 1.12 -15.97 -21.37
C TRP A 716 1.65 -15.54 -22.73
N LYS A 717 2.07 -16.46 -23.59
CA LYS A 717 2.59 -16.15 -24.92
C LYS A 717 1.61 -15.30 -25.73
N GLY A 718 2.05 -14.17 -26.29
CA GLY A 718 1.24 -13.24 -27.05
C GLY A 718 0.29 -12.34 -26.23
N LYS A 719 0.13 -12.56 -24.93
CA LYS A 719 -0.75 -11.73 -24.09
C LYS A 719 -0.17 -10.34 -23.84
N ALA A 720 -1.07 -9.37 -23.64
CA ALA A 720 -0.73 -7.98 -23.41
C ALA A 720 -1.44 -7.42 -22.17
N LEU A 721 -0.83 -6.38 -21.57
CA LEU A 721 -1.40 -5.55 -20.52
C LEU A 721 -1.02 -4.09 -20.79
N GLY A 722 -2.00 -3.22 -21.00
CA GLY A 722 -1.74 -1.86 -21.45
C GLY A 722 -0.91 -1.86 -22.73
N GLY A 723 0.27 -1.20 -22.71
CA GLY A 723 1.23 -1.21 -23.82
C GLY A 723 2.32 -2.28 -23.72
N ALA A 724 2.31 -3.13 -22.68
CA ALA A 724 3.26 -4.23 -22.55
C ALA A 724 2.73 -5.51 -23.17
N ARG A 725 3.59 -6.28 -23.89
CA ARG A 725 3.22 -7.54 -24.54
C ARG A 725 4.27 -8.61 -24.35
N VAL A 726 3.84 -9.86 -24.10
CA VAL A 726 4.69 -11.06 -24.21
C VAL A 726 4.87 -11.40 -25.67
N LEU A 727 6.11 -11.54 -26.10
CA LEU A 727 6.41 -11.78 -27.52
C LEU A 727 5.96 -13.19 -27.95
N GLU A 728 5.25 -13.30 -29.07
CA GLU A 728 4.78 -14.60 -29.59
C GLU A 728 5.94 -15.54 -30.00
N ARG A 729 7.04 -14.99 -30.46
CA ARG A 729 8.20 -15.77 -30.87
C ARG A 729 9.01 -16.34 -29.70
N HIS A 730 8.98 -15.66 -28.54
CA HIS A 730 9.75 -16.06 -27.35
C HIS A 730 9.09 -15.55 -26.07
N ALA A 731 8.45 -16.44 -25.33
CA ALA A 731 7.62 -16.06 -24.19
C ALA A 731 8.37 -15.39 -23.01
N ASN A 732 9.71 -15.55 -22.92
CA ASN A 732 10.53 -14.86 -21.92
C ASN A 732 11.01 -13.45 -22.36
N ILE A 733 10.38 -12.88 -23.38
CA ILE A 733 10.68 -11.52 -23.85
C ILE A 733 9.43 -10.67 -23.79
N LEU A 734 9.51 -9.57 -23.04
CA LEU A 734 8.48 -8.53 -23.00
C LEU A 734 8.90 -7.38 -23.93
N VAL A 735 7.93 -6.82 -24.63
CA VAL A 735 8.12 -5.65 -25.50
C VAL A 735 7.23 -4.51 -25.06
N ALA A 736 7.75 -3.28 -25.17
CA ALA A 736 6.98 -2.06 -24.94
C ALA A 736 6.47 -1.54 -26.30
N GLU A 737 5.15 -1.49 -26.46
CA GLU A 737 4.48 -0.91 -27.62
C GLU A 737 4.25 0.61 -27.43
N PRO A 738 3.85 1.36 -28.46
CA PRO A 738 3.54 2.78 -28.32
C PRO A 738 2.48 3.02 -27.21
N GLY A 739 2.78 3.97 -26.30
CA GLY A 739 1.93 4.25 -25.15
C GLY A 739 2.13 3.34 -23.93
N CYS A 740 3.11 2.41 -24.00
CA CYS A 740 3.49 1.57 -22.86
C CYS A 740 4.05 2.43 -21.71
N ARG A 741 3.71 2.03 -20.49
CA ARG A 741 4.28 2.55 -19.24
C ARG A 741 5.16 1.48 -18.59
N ALA A 742 6.07 1.91 -17.72
CA ALA A 742 6.87 0.95 -16.95
C ALA A 742 5.98 0.11 -16.02
N SER A 743 4.91 0.69 -15.49
CA SER A 743 3.91 -0.01 -14.68
C SER A 743 3.20 -1.13 -15.46
N ASP A 744 2.99 -0.99 -16.80
CA ASP A 744 2.43 -2.05 -17.63
C ASP A 744 3.35 -3.28 -17.67
N LEU A 745 4.66 -3.04 -17.87
CA LEU A 745 5.68 -4.09 -17.88
C LEU A 745 5.84 -4.75 -16.51
N LEU A 746 5.85 -3.95 -15.43
CA LEU A 746 5.94 -4.44 -14.06
C LEU A 746 4.74 -5.32 -13.71
N ALA A 747 3.52 -4.85 -13.98
CA ALA A 747 2.32 -5.62 -13.71
C ALA A 747 2.26 -6.93 -14.51
N LEU A 748 2.60 -6.88 -15.81
CA LEU A 748 2.66 -8.06 -16.66
C LEU A 748 3.68 -9.08 -16.16
N LEU A 749 4.86 -8.61 -15.74
CA LEU A 749 5.94 -9.43 -15.18
C LEU A 749 5.48 -10.16 -13.91
N GLU A 750 4.85 -9.45 -12.96
CA GLU A 750 4.40 -10.03 -11.69
C GLU A 750 3.24 -11.01 -11.90
N LEU A 751 2.28 -10.70 -12.78
CA LEU A 751 1.20 -11.62 -13.13
C LEU A 751 1.73 -12.92 -13.77
N ILE A 752 2.75 -12.82 -14.64
CA ILE A 752 3.44 -13.99 -15.21
C ILE A 752 4.09 -14.82 -14.10
N ARG A 753 4.87 -14.18 -13.22
CA ARG A 753 5.57 -14.84 -12.09
C ARG A 753 4.58 -15.60 -11.21
N ASP A 754 3.49 -14.96 -10.81
CA ASP A 754 2.47 -15.56 -9.96
C ASP A 754 1.74 -16.71 -10.65
N SER A 755 1.42 -16.57 -11.93
CA SER A 755 0.77 -17.61 -12.73
C SER A 755 1.66 -18.84 -12.89
N VAL A 756 2.96 -18.66 -13.20
CA VAL A 756 3.93 -19.76 -13.30
C VAL A 756 4.07 -20.45 -11.94
N ARG A 757 4.26 -19.70 -10.86
CA ARG A 757 4.37 -20.26 -9.50
C ARG A 757 3.17 -21.11 -9.14
N ARG A 758 1.95 -20.65 -9.39
CA ARG A 758 0.73 -21.41 -9.10
C ARG A 758 0.61 -22.71 -9.91
N LYS A 759 0.96 -22.65 -11.21
CA LYS A 759 0.80 -23.81 -12.10
C LYS A 759 1.90 -24.86 -11.96
N THR A 760 3.11 -24.43 -11.66
CA THR A 760 4.29 -25.31 -11.71
C THR A 760 5.03 -25.43 -10.38
N GLY A 761 4.71 -24.59 -9.38
CA GLY A 761 5.46 -24.48 -8.13
C GLY A 761 6.80 -23.72 -8.27
N VAL A 762 7.22 -23.33 -9.48
CA VAL A 762 8.48 -22.66 -9.75
C VAL A 762 8.34 -21.16 -9.60
N SER A 763 9.15 -20.55 -8.74
CA SER A 763 9.23 -19.08 -8.60
C SER A 763 10.31 -18.54 -9.55
N LEU A 764 9.89 -17.76 -10.56
CA LEU A 764 10.80 -17.16 -11.54
C LEU A 764 11.54 -15.96 -10.94
N GLU A 765 12.87 -15.92 -11.10
CA GLU A 765 13.71 -14.79 -10.72
C GLU A 765 13.95 -13.86 -11.94
N THR A 766 13.84 -12.54 -11.74
CA THR A 766 14.08 -11.58 -12.84
C THR A 766 15.55 -11.57 -13.26
N GLU A 767 15.81 -11.55 -14.56
CA GLU A 767 17.11 -11.25 -15.14
C GLU A 767 17.29 -9.74 -15.36
N ILE A 768 16.23 -9.05 -15.76
CA ILE A 768 16.24 -7.59 -15.86
C ILE A 768 16.37 -6.95 -14.49
N GLN A 769 17.06 -5.82 -14.44
CA GLN A 769 17.25 -5.04 -13.22
C GLN A 769 16.17 -3.97 -13.12
N ILE A 770 15.53 -3.86 -11.96
CA ILE A 770 14.49 -2.88 -11.64
C ILE A 770 15.01 -2.04 -10.48
N PRO A 771 15.78 -0.98 -10.74
CA PRO A 771 16.32 -0.12 -9.69
C PRO A 771 15.23 0.72 -9.03
N GLY A 772 15.43 1.08 -7.74
CA GLY A 772 14.52 1.92 -6.97
C GLY A 772 14.28 1.37 -5.57
#